data_20c808a661ed2375b4dd9846396e0e3d
#
_entry.id   20c808a661ed2375b4dd9846396e0e3d
#
_cell.length_a   1.000
_cell.length_b   1.000
_cell.length_c   1.000
_cell.angle_alpha   90.00
_cell.angle_beta   90.00
_cell.angle_gamma   90.00
#
_symmetry.space_group_name_H-M   'P 1'
#
loop_
_entity.id
_entity.type
_entity.pdbx_description
1 polymer ?
#
loop_
_entity_poly.entity_id
_entity_poly.type
_entity_poly.pdbx_seq_one_letter_code
_entity_poly.pdbx_strand_id
1 'polypeptide(L)'
;MLCLSPAGRVRLVASAACTLPLFFIASAANAEDATADPDQTRSDIIVMGDRAVRSGKEQATSVRDSIVYDDLETLSADGSVAGQLILLPGISAIEDGDAPRFVSIRGISPDLNQTTIDGITLATIGNDGEGSRKVNLQQIPSELSFHNDVYKTFTAEQDGAAIGGIVDIVTRSAFALKRRYVMLDGYGIYSSFKGDGGSNAGNGSTPHFGGGGKMVFADKFGAGDQFGVVLSARYENRIRNSRKWWQDTKYYFSDAGKKLAGPDDPAWNGIAVPYNHSYGSYTNRLQTAGSSAKFEWRPLGTAIYASLLGFNYRQWESSTMNKNDYYTKNSVSDLTAAGGGSDINSLYSRYRYDTWNKATVGAIGNVEWHDDQSSLRVRGGYTRARYDNTQPYIGVRAYPTGLSLDWAAGNDATGGLPYVTAINKPGLVLGSAYKLSTAQTTYRMANEGLADARVDYGWNAEPEDRGFGFVTGVEFRNLELARDVDMTEYKLGQAMNAYLYDPGYIPVGAPQSFPWVDWARVKTELWPKFVKDVPNSTYDSITGDYRYTERLVTPYLSLHYATDDTTLVAGLRYDHTRFSAFQPTITGGTASAVMTRSTGGYQYLLPSFTGIQDFAGGKKLRFSYSRTLGRPTPGNIAQPESLNCGDEDSGGADCSISRGNPDLRPRRSDNLDVQFEQYFHKDGIISLGAFAKWIKDDIFTLTTTQLIDDVNYRVRQPLNADNSRLYGIEFQAADHDVNLFGQRIDPFFNATWLKGRMSITSDAGTRTLDRLIYQPKWIINGGATLRLPAIDGAFRTTVTHRGSYMEGIGETAQDDNGRAELTTVNLGLWHRVTKHVTFKYEITNLLNDQPKFLVGNGLRYVSEVDDYGQGAFFHIMLR
;
A
#
# COMPACT_ATOMS: atom_id res chain seq x y z
N MET A 1 40.40 -14.64 30.40
CA MET A 1 41.11 -15.40 29.39
C MET A 1 40.27 -16.56 28.96
N LEU A 2 39.52 -16.39 27.90
CA LEU A 2 38.92 -17.46 27.04
C LEU A 2 38.17 -16.72 25.95
N CYS A 3 38.81 -16.62 24.81
CA CYS A 3 38.20 -16.16 23.56
C CYS A 3 37.13 -17.15 23.15
N LEU A 4 35.88 -16.69 23.00
CA LEU A 4 34.84 -17.39 22.28
C LEU A 4 34.55 -16.66 20.98
N SER A 5 35.03 -17.26 19.88
CA SER A 5 34.75 -16.93 18.49
C SER A 5 33.26 -17.02 18.21
N PRO A 6 32.66 -16.08 17.43
CA PRO A 6 31.28 -16.20 16.96
C PRO A 6 31.24 -16.93 15.62
N ALA A 7 31.42 -18.25 15.63
CA ALA A 7 31.14 -19.09 14.48
C ALA A 7 30.24 -20.25 14.90
N GLY A 8 28.96 -20.19 14.52
CA GLY A 8 28.01 -21.28 14.74
C GLY A 8 26.57 -20.86 14.93
N ARG A 9 26.01 -19.98 14.06
CA ARG A 9 24.57 -19.97 13.86
C ARG A 9 24.19 -21.07 12.90
N VAL A 10 23.96 -22.23 13.48
CA VAL A 10 23.27 -23.35 12.87
C VAL A 10 21.96 -22.83 12.29
N ARG A 11 21.80 -22.99 10.99
CA ARG A 11 20.52 -22.90 10.30
C ARG A 11 19.62 -24.00 10.84
N LEU A 12 18.82 -23.70 11.83
CA LEU A 12 17.56 -24.41 12.02
C LEU A 12 16.61 -23.88 10.95
N VAL A 13 16.66 -24.50 9.77
CA VAL A 13 15.51 -24.63 8.91
C VAL A 13 14.53 -25.51 9.69
N ALA A 14 13.81 -24.89 10.59
CA ALA A 14 12.59 -25.48 11.10
C ALA A 14 11.59 -25.48 9.95
N SER A 15 11.59 -26.54 9.16
CA SER A 15 10.39 -27.07 8.56
C SER A 15 9.47 -27.41 9.73
N ALA A 16 8.80 -26.39 10.26
CA ALA A 16 7.62 -26.58 11.08
C ALA A 16 6.50 -27.04 10.14
N ALA A 17 6.62 -28.25 9.63
CA ALA A 17 5.48 -29.10 9.41
C ALA A 17 4.88 -29.27 10.81
N CYS A 18 3.92 -28.43 11.18
CA CYS A 18 3.01 -28.70 12.26
C CYS A 18 2.22 -29.95 11.88
N THR A 19 2.76 -31.11 12.21
CA THR A 19 1.96 -32.30 12.40
C THR A 19 1.20 -32.08 13.72
N LEU A 20 0.07 -31.38 13.65
CA LEU A 20 -0.98 -31.51 14.63
C LEU A 20 -1.57 -32.89 14.43
N PRO A 21 -1.56 -33.79 15.42
CA PRO A 21 -2.29 -35.02 15.33
C PRO A 21 -3.79 -34.69 15.28
N LEU A 22 -4.42 -34.98 14.17
CA LEU A 22 -5.86 -35.03 14.00
C LEU A 22 -6.43 -36.17 14.89
N PHE A 23 -6.66 -35.85 16.16
CA PHE A 23 -7.58 -36.61 16.98
C PHE A 23 -8.92 -35.88 17.03
N PHE A 24 -9.72 -36.04 15.99
CA PHE A 24 -11.17 -35.87 16.10
C PHE A 24 -11.83 -37.22 16.02
N ILE A 25 -12.10 -37.75 17.18
CA ILE A 25 -13.08 -38.85 17.33
C ILE A 25 -14.43 -38.25 16.96
N ALA A 26 -14.97 -38.68 15.83
CA ALA A 26 -16.33 -38.44 15.44
C ALA A 26 -17.24 -39.25 16.40
N SER A 27 -17.79 -38.63 17.42
CA SER A 27 -18.98 -39.15 18.07
C SER A 27 -20.17 -38.71 17.23
N ALA A 28 -20.75 -39.64 16.50
CA ALA A 28 -22.05 -39.52 15.86
C ALA A 28 -23.11 -39.29 16.96
N ALA A 29 -23.54 -38.06 17.19
CA ALA A 29 -24.78 -37.81 17.92
C ALA A 29 -25.92 -37.80 16.90
N ASN A 30 -26.85 -38.72 17.05
CA ASN A 30 -28.10 -38.75 16.34
C ASN A 30 -28.85 -37.42 16.60
N ALA A 31 -29.01 -36.61 15.57
CA ALA A 31 -29.93 -35.51 15.57
C ALA A 31 -31.27 -35.99 15.04
N GLU A 32 -32.29 -35.97 15.89
CA GLU A 32 -33.68 -36.09 15.48
C GLU A 32 -34.06 -35.07 14.42
N ASP A 33 -34.74 -35.54 13.40
CA ASP A 33 -35.34 -34.77 12.32
C ASP A 33 -36.31 -33.71 12.85
N ALA A 34 -35.83 -32.46 12.97
CA ALA A 34 -36.68 -31.31 12.93
C ALA A 34 -36.71 -30.83 11.47
N THR A 35 -37.83 -30.99 10.80
CA THR A 35 -38.12 -30.45 9.47
C THR A 35 -38.01 -28.91 9.49
N ALA A 36 -36.81 -28.41 9.26
CA ALA A 36 -36.55 -27.01 9.05
C ALA A 36 -36.77 -26.67 7.58
N ASP A 37 -37.62 -25.70 7.34
CA ASP A 37 -37.86 -25.09 6.02
C ASP A 37 -36.54 -24.74 5.31
N PRO A 38 -36.24 -25.30 4.13
CA PRO A 38 -34.97 -25.05 3.44
C PRO A 38 -34.73 -23.60 3.05
N ASP A 39 -35.76 -22.79 3.00
CA ASP A 39 -35.69 -21.38 2.61
C ASP A 39 -35.26 -20.46 3.78
N GLN A 40 -35.45 -20.86 5.04
CA GLN A 40 -35.03 -20.05 6.21
C GLN A 40 -33.50 -20.13 6.48
N THR A 41 -32.84 -21.17 6.05
CA THR A 41 -31.39 -21.32 6.25
C THR A 41 -30.53 -20.55 5.25
N ARG A 42 -31.10 -20.11 4.12
CA ARG A 42 -30.41 -19.36 3.06
C ARG A 42 -30.28 -17.85 3.37
N SER A 43 -31.28 -17.27 4.02
CA SER A 43 -31.35 -15.82 4.21
C SER A 43 -30.58 -15.31 5.45
N ASP A 44 -30.27 -16.20 6.41
CA ASP A 44 -29.86 -15.76 7.74
C ASP A 44 -28.37 -15.40 7.88
N ILE A 45 -27.50 -15.87 7.00
CA ILE A 45 -26.06 -15.55 7.05
C ILE A 45 -25.73 -14.32 6.21
N ILE A 46 -26.32 -14.21 5.02
CA ILE A 46 -26.11 -13.09 4.08
C ILE A 46 -26.82 -11.81 4.60
N VAL A 47 -28.02 -11.96 5.14
CA VAL A 47 -28.83 -10.85 5.63
C VAL A 47 -28.29 -10.20 6.92
N MET A 48 -27.58 -10.94 7.77
CA MET A 48 -26.99 -10.32 8.97
C MET A 48 -25.76 -9.46 8.63
N GLY A 49 -24.97 -9.83 7.64
CA GLY A 49 -23.83 -9.03 7.18
C GLY A 49 -24.27 -7.69 6.61
N ASP A 50 -25.12 -7.69 5.61
CA ASP A 50 -25.57 -6.46 4.92
C ASP A 50 -26.42 -5.56 5.82
N ARG A 51 -27.29 -6.15 6.66
CA ARG A 51 -28.08 -5.39 7.65
C ARG A 51 -27.22 -4.70 8.70
N ALA A 52 -26.20 -5.37 9.22
CA ALA A 52 -25.30 -4.76 10.21
C ALA A 52 -24.53 -3.58 9.61
N VAL A 53 -24.12 -3.66 8.33
CA VAL A 53 -23.43 -2.58 7.62
C VAL A 53 -24.36 -1.42 7.34
N ARG A 54 -25.55 -1.68 6.82
CA ARG A 54 -26.54 -0.62 6.58
C ARG A 54 -26.93 0.07 7.88
N SER A 55 -27.32 -0.67 8.91
CA SER A 55 -27.66 -0.08 10.21
C SER A 55 -26.47 0.68 10.79
N GLY A 56 -25.26 0.16 10.65
CA GLY A 56 -24.05 0.85 11.07
C GLY A 56 -23.80 2.16 10.34
N LYS A 57 -23.99 2.24 9.01
CA LYS A 57 -23.88 3.48 8.23
C LYS A 57 -25.02 4.45 8.55
N GLU A 58 -26.25 3.97 8.61
CA GLU A 58 -27.45 4.76 8.86
C GLU A 58 -27.42 5.41 10.26
N GLN A 59 -26.95 4.69 11.28
CA GLN A 59 -26.86 5.16 12.67
C GLN A 59 -25.59 5.96 12.99
N ALA A 60 -24.56 5.88 12.13
CA ALA A 60 -23.29 6.56 12.39
C ALA A 60 -23.46 8.08 12.50
N THR A 61 -22.77 8.68 13.47
CA THR A 61 -22.68 10.14 13.62
C THR A 61 -21.73 10.79 12.61
N SER A 62 -20.85 10.01 11.98
CA SER A 62 -19.91 10.45 10.93
C SER A 62 -20.29 9.91 9.56
N VAL A 63 -19.82 10.54 8.47
CA VAL A 63 -19.86 9.95 7.12
C VAL A 63 -18.94 8.73 7.11
N ARG A 64 -19.54 7.55 7.06
CA ARG A 64 -18.87 6.27 7.10
C ARG A 64 -19.32 5.40 5.94
N ASP A 65 -18.38 4.74 5.29
CA ASP A 65 -18.66 3.63 4.38
C ASP A 65 -18.14 2.34 4.98
N SER A 66 -18.86 1.26 4.78
CA SER A 66 -18.52 -0.04 5.33
C SER A 66 -18.60 -1.11 4.26
N ILE A 67 -17.70 -2.10 4.33
CA ILE A 67 -17.76 -3.29 3.48
C ILE A 67 -17.63 -4.54 4.34
N VAL A 68 -18.62 -5.44 4.21
CA VAL A 68 -18.59 -6.74 4.90
C VAL A 68 -17.71 -7.70 4.14
N TYR A 69 -16.99 -8.50 4.88
CA TYR A 69 -16.31 -9.64 4.32
C TYR A 69 -17.26 -10.83 4.16
N ASP A 70 -17.60 -11.15 2.93
CA ASP A 70 -18.28 -12.40 2.56
C ASP A 70 -17.34 -13.30 1.76
N ASP A 71 -17.14 -14.52 2.23
CA ASP A 71 -16.21 -15.48 1.62
C ASP A 71 -16.60 -15.88 0.19
N LEU A 72 -17.88 -15.82 -0.16
CA LEU A 72 -18.37 -16.20 -1.49
C LEU A 72 -18.36 -15.01 -2.46
N GLU A 73 -18.83 -13.87 -2.01
CA GLU A 73 -19.07 -12.72 -2.88
C GLU A 73 -17.88 -11.77 -2.98
N THR A 74 -16.96 -11.80 -2.02
CA THR A 74 -15.77 -10.97 -2.07
C THR A 74 -14.85 -11.43 -3.18
N LEU A 75 -14.75 -10.63 -4.26
CA LEU A 75 -13.74 -10.77 -5.29
C LEU A 75 -12.54 -9.93 -4.88
N SER A 76 -11.67 -10.49 -4.07
CA SER A 76 -10.40 -9.89 -3.74
C SER A 76 -9.32 -10.82 -4.26
N ALA A 77 -8.67 -10.41 -5.32
CA ALA A 77 -7.65 -11.17 -6.03
C ALA A 77 -6.53 -11.70 -5.13
N ASP A 78 -6.30 -11.03 -4.01
CA ASP A 78 -5.24 -11.36 -3.06
C ASP A 78 -5.78 -11.71 -1.66
N GLY A 79 -7.11 -11.70 -1.49
CA GLY A 79 -7.74 -11.95 -0.19
C GLY A 79 -7.32 -10.97 0.90
N SER A 80 -6.88 -9.76 0.54
CA SER A 80 -6.46 -8.73 1.48
C SER A 80 -7.58 -7.74 1.81
N VAL A 81 -7.40 -7.00 2.90
CA VAL A 81 -8.28 -5.88 3.26
C VAL A 81 -8.21 -4.77 2.20
N ALA A 82 -7.02 -4.50 1.64
CA ALA A 82 -6.85 -3.47 0.60
C ALA A 82 -7.72 -3.73 -0.63
N GLY A 83 -7.75 -4.97 -1.12
CA GLY A 83 -8.55 -5.37 -2.29
C GLY A 83 -10.06 -5.22 -2.11
N GLN A 84 -10.55 -5.22 -0.87
CA GLN A 84 -11.95 -4.97 -0.57
C GLN A 84 -12.27 -3.47 -0.54
N LEU A 85 -11.41 -2.70 0.13
CA LEU A 85 -11.65 -1.28 0.38
C LEU A 85 -11.72 -0.46 -0.91
N ILE A 86 -11.01 -0.84 -1.97
CA ILE A 86 -11.04 -0.13 -3.26
C ILE A 86 -12.42 -0.13 -3.93
N LEU A 87 -13.36 -0.97 -3.50
CA LEU A 87 -14.74 -0.98 -4.01
C LEU A 87 -15.62 0.09 -3.36
N LEU A 88 -15.15 0.77 -2.31
CA LEU A 88 -15.88 1.83 -1.62
C LEU A 88 -15.73 3.18 -2.33
N PRO A 89 -16.71 4.10 -2.19
CA PRO A 89 -16.65 5.45 -2.76
C PRO A 89 -15.41 6.21 -2.30
N GLY A 90 -14.71 6.89 -3.22
CA GLY A 90 -13.57 7.75 -2.92
C GLY A 90 -12.30 7.03 -2.46
N ILE A 91 -12.25 5.71 -2.59
CA ILE A 91 -11.07 4.92 -2.22
C ILE A 91 -10.37 4.42 -3.46
N SER A 92 -9.07 4.64 -3.52
CA SER A 92 -8.16 4.07 -4.51
C SER A 92 -6.97 3.43 -3.82
N ALA A 93 -6.26 2.56 -4.52
CA ALA A 93 -5.05 1.96 -4.00
C ALA A 93 -3.80 2.51 -4.68
N ILE A 94 -2.68 2.38 -3.97
CA ILE A 94 -1.35 2.36 -4.54
C ILE A 94 -0.97 0.88 -4.60
N GLU A 95 -0.79 0.41 -5.80
CA GLU A 95 -0.44 -0.96 -6.10
C GLU A 95 1.06 -1.19 -5.83
N ASP A 96 1.38 -2.37 -5.36
CA ASP A 96 2.73 -2.92 -5.41
C ASP A 96 2.67 -4.26 -6.14
N GLY A 97 3.24 -4.23 -7.31
CA GLY A 97 3.07 -5.34 -8.23
C GLY A 97 1.64 -5.38 -8.81
N ASP A 98 1.02 -6.54 -8.71
CA ASP A 98 -0.30 -6.84 -9.24
C ASP A 98 -1.44 -6.69 -8.22
N ALA A 99 -1.17 -6.15 -7.03
CA ALA A 99 -2.14 -6.09 -5.95
C ALA A 99 -2.15 -4.75 -5.20
N PRO A 100 -3.33 -4.32 -4.70
CA PRO A 100 -3.46 -3.17 -3.83
C PRO A 100 -2.68 -3.35 -2.53
N ARG A 101 -1.86 -2.39 -2.14
CA ARG A 101 -1.09 -2.43 -0.90
C ARG A 101 -1.48 -1.35 0.08
N PHE A 102 -1.48 -0.10 -0.36
CA PHE A 102 -1.83 1.05 0.47
C PHE A 102 -3.08 1.71 -0.08
N VAL A 103 -3.96 2.20 0.77
CA VAL A 103 -5.18 2.88 0.33
C VAL A 103 -5.05 4.39 0.46
N SER A 104 -5.52 5.08 -0.57
CA SER A 104 -5.74 6.51 -0.61
C SER A 104 -7.23 6.79 -0.43
N ILE A 105 -7.60 7.64 0.50
CA ILE A 105 -8.98 8.03 0.75
C ILE A 105 -9.18 9.45 0.21
N ARG A 106 -10.13 9.63 -0.74
CA ARG A 106 -10.41 10.91 -1.38
C ARG A 106 -9.19 11.54 -2.06
N GLY A 107 -8.27 10.71 -2.57
CA GLY A 107 -7.05 11.18 -3.23
C GLY A 107 -6.03 11.82 -2.28
N ILE A 108 -6.12 11.58 -0.99
CA ILE A 108 -5.13 11.97 0.02
C ILE A 108 -4.09 10.87 0.18
N SER A 109 -2.82 11.25 0.32
CA SER A 109 -1.71 10.31 0.51
C SER A 109 -2.00 9.28 1.61
N PRO A 110 -1.69 8.00 1.42
CA PRO A 110 -1.86 6.97 2.45
C PRO A 110 -1.16 7.27 3.78
N ASP A 111 -0.08 8.04 3.79
CA ASP A 111 0.60 8.49 5.02
C ASP A 111 -0.24 9.47 5.86
N LEU A 112 -1.33 10.01 5.31
CA LEU A 112 -2.27 10.92 5.95
C LEU A 112 -3.61 10.25 6.27
N ASN A 113 -3.67 8.93 6.18
CA ASN A 113 -4.75 8.07 6.63
C ASN A 113 -4.32 7.31 7.88
N GLN A 114 -5.28 6.91 8.69
CA GLN A 114 -5.03 6.05 9.83
C GLN A 114 -5.65 4.67 9.60
N THR A 115 -5.01 3.63 10.11
CA THR A 115 -5.59 2.29 10.14
C THR A 115 -5.58 1.75 11.55
N THR A 116 -6.73 1.21 11.96
CA THR A 116 -6.95 0.62 13.29
C THR A 116 -7.48 -0.82 13.16
N ILE A 117 -7.31 -1.61 14.19
CA ILE A 117 -8.05 -2.86 14.42
C ILE A 117 -8.83 -2.69 15.73
N ASP A 118 -10.15 -2.84 15.67
CA ASP A 118 -11.06 -2.61 16.81
C ASP A 118 -10.78 -1.25 17.51
N GLY A 119 -10.41 -0.21 16.73
CA GLY A 119 -10.12 1.15 17.19
C GLY A 119 -8.72 1.37 17.79
N ILE A 120 -7.81 0.40 17.76
CA ILE A 120 -6.41 0.51 18.19
C ILE A 120 -5.49 0.66 16.98
N THR A 121 -4.63 1.69 17.01
CA THR A 121 -3.71 2.01 15.91
C THR A 121 -2.65 0.93 15.71
N LEU A 122 -2.31 0.65 14.45
CA LEU A 122 -1.32 -0.36 14.09
C LEU A 122 0.07 0.25 13.90
N ALA A 123 1.09 -0.45 14.38
CA ALA A 123 2.48 -0.22 13.98
C ALA A 123 2.64 -0.51 12.48
N THR A 124 3.47 0.30 11.80
CA THR A 124 3.69 0.18 10.35
C THR A 124 5.13 0.50 9.98
N ILE A 125 5.58 -0.07 8.88
CA ILE A 125 6.88 0.21 8.28
C ILE A 125 6.66 0.37 6.77
N GLY A 126 7.33 1.35 6.17
CA GLY A 126 7.26 1.60 4.73
C GLY A 126 7.80 0.47 3.86
N ASN A 127 7.85 0.69 2.55
CA ASN A 127 8.23 -0.35 1.58
C ASN A 127 9.65 -0.88 1.78
N ASP A 128 10.60 0.01 2.07
CA ASP A 128 12.03 -0.27 2.17
C ASP A 128 12.57 -0.07 3.59
N GLY A 129 11.70 -0.20 4.60
CA GLY A 129 12.07 -0.01 5.99
C GLY A 129 12.14 1.46 6.40
N GLU A 130 11.66 2.38 5.55
CA GLU A 130 11.56 3.80 5.91
C GLU A 130 10.45 4.03 6.95
N GLY A 131 10.63 5.00 7.82
CA GLY A 131 9.60 5.43 8.75
C GLY A 131 8.43 6.07 8.00
N SER A 132 7.30 5.39 7.97
CA SER A 132 6.08 5.74 7.26
C SER A 132 4.88 5.68 8.20
N ARG A 133 3.74 6.25 7.80
CA ARG A 133 2.47 6.10 8.52
C ARG A 133 1.44 5.28 7.74
N LYS A 134 1.74 4.95 6.48
CA LYS A 134 0.87 4.12 5.64
C LYS A 134 0.96 2.65 6.05
N VAL A 135 -0.18 2.03 6.32
CA VAL A 135 -0.26 0.62 6.70
C VAL A 135 -0.32 -0.27 5.46
N ASN A 136 0.51 -1.31 5.44
CA ASN A 136 0.45 -2.35 4.41
C ASN A 136 -0.76 -3.25 4.62
N LEU A 137 -1.89 -2.89 4.02
CA LEU A 137 -3.15 -3.63 4.12
C LEU A 137 -3.16 -4.92 3.30
N GLN A 138 -2.22 -5.11 2.38
CA GLN A 138 -2.03 -6.39 1.67
C GLN A 138 -1.59 -7.51 2.64
N GLN A 139 -0.85 -7.16 3.68
CA GLN A 139 -0.38 -8.11 4.68
C GLN A 139 -1.49 -8.60 5.62
N ILE A 140 -2.57 -7.80 5.79
CA ILE A 140 -3.66 -8.10 6.71
C ILE A 140 -4.71 -8.94 5.98
N PRO A 141 -4.92 -10.19 6.40
CA PRO A 141 -5.89 -11.07 5.75
C PRO A 141 -7.32 -10.65 6.07
N SER A 142 -8.17 -10.74 5.07
CA SER A 142 -9.57 -10.35 5.17
C SER A 142 -10.38 -11.24 6.14
N GLU A 143 -9.92 -12.45 6.40
CA GLU A 143 -10.57 -13.41 7.33
C GLU A 143 -10.59 -12.90 8.79
N LEU A 144 -9.70 -11.96 9.13
CA LEU A 144 -9.71 -11.28 10.43
C LEU A 144 -10.98 -10.46 10.61
N SER A 145 -11.38 -9.75 9.56
CA SER A 145 -12.47 -8.78 9.64
C SER A 145 -13.84 -9.43 9.54
N PHE A 146 -14.79 -8.87 10.25
CA PHE A 146 -16.21 -9.03 9.97
C PHE A 146 -16.65 -7.99 8.94
N HIS A 147 -16.29 -6.73 9.17
CA HIS A 147 -16.43 -5.64 8.21
C HIS A 147 -15.27 -4.65 8.38
N ASN A 148 -15.06 -3.83 7.36
CA ASN A 148 -14.10 -2.74 7.40
C ASN A 148 -14.85 -1.43 7.26
N ASP A 149 -14.64 -0.53 8.20
CA ASP A 149 -15.23 0.80 8.23
C ASP A 149 -14.24 1.84 7.72
N VAL A 150 -14.71 2.75 6.89
CA VAL A 150 -13.92 3.91 6.45
C VAL A 150 -14.64 5.19 6.87
N TYR A 151 -14.08 5.83 7.88
CA TYR A 151 -14.56 7.13 8.37
C TYR A 151 -13.96 8.25 7.54
N LYS A 152 -14.80 9.07 6.95
CA LYS A 152 -14.40 10.20 6.07
C LYS A 152 -14.63 11.55 6.72
N THR A 153 -15.43 11.62 7.80
CA THR A 153 -15.60 12.79 8.67
C THR A 153 -15.30 12.39 10.10
N PHE A 154 -14.96 13.37 10.94
CA PHE A 154 -14.39 13.13 12.24
C PHE A 154 -15.19 13.83 13.33
N THR A 155 -15.49 13.12 14.40
CA THR A 155 -15.90 13.69 15.69
C THR A 155 -14.71 13.77 16.63
N ALA A 156 -14.84 14.43 17.78
CA ALA A 156 -13.75 14.52 18.77
C ALA A 156 -13.35 13.15 19.35
N GLU A 157 -14.24 12.18 19.27
CA GLU A 157 -14.01 10.80 19.72
C GLU A 157 -12.99 10.05 18.86
N GLN A 158 -12.79 10.44 17.60
CA GLN A 158 -11.85 9.82 16.68
C GLN A 158 -10.50 10.50 16.75
N ASP A 159 -9.42 9.78 16.42
CA ASP A 159 -8.09 10.39 16.31
C ASP A 159 -8.11 11.46 15.21
N GLY A 160 -7.68 12.65 15.57
CA GLY A 160 -7.58 13.78 14.64
C GLY A 160 -6.40 13.70 13.68
N ALA A 161 -5.56 12.67 13.75
CA ALA A 161 -4.34 12.56 12.93
C ALA A 161 -4.58 11.90 11.56
N ALA A 162 -5.72 12.16 10.94
CA ALA A 162 -6.08 11.61 9.65
C ALA A 162 -6.75 12.67 8.76
N ILE A 163 -6.07 13.18 7.74
CA ILE A 163 -6.66 14.14 6.80
C ILE A 163 -7.57 13.44 5.78
N GLY A 164 -7.15 12.27 5.27
CA GLY A 164 -7.94 11.50 4.31
C GLY A 164 -9.11 10.80 4.97
N GLY A 165 -8.84 9.94 5.93
CA GLY A 165 -9.83 9.15 6.66
C GLY A 165 -9.19 8.12 7.58
N ILE A 166 -10.05 7.39 8.29
CA ILE A 166 -9.65 6.27 9.15
C ILE A 166 -10.24 4.98 8.59
N VAL A 167 -9.41 3.98 8.41
CA VAL A 167 -9.82 2.60 8.15
C VAL A 167 -9.83 1.84 9.46
N ASP A 168 -10.98 1.38 9.92
CA ASP A 168 -11.08 0.51 11.09
C ASP A 168 -11.47 -0.90 10.66
N ILE A 169 -10.61 -1.86 10.97
CA ILE A 169 -10.82 -3.28 10.71
C ILE A 169 -11.54 -3.85 11.91
N VAL A 170 -12.85 -4.02 11.80
CA VAL A 170 -13.68 -4.56 12.87
C VAL A 170 -13.62 -6.08 12.83
N THR A 171 -13.10 -6.69 13.90
CA THR A 171 -12.88 -8.13 13.94
C THR A 171 -14.16 -8.92 14.21
N ARG A 172 -14.18 -10.17 13.75
CA ARG A 172 -15.32 -11.07 14.00
C ARG A 172 -15.56 -11.28 15.49
N SER A 173 -16.83 -11.43 15.85
CA SER A 173 -17.26 -11.80 17.21
C SER A 173 -18.04 -13.10 17.17
N ALA A 174 -17.73 -14.03 18.08
CA ALA A 174 -18.49 -15.25 18.26
C ALA A 174 -19.93 -14.93 18.74
N PHE A 175 -20.13 -13.85 19.49
CA PHE A 175 -21.45 -13.44 19.97
C PHE A 175 -22.37 -12.89 18.90
N ALA A 176 -21.83 -12.46 17.73
CA ALA A 176 -22.60 -12.09 16.58
C ALA A 176 -23.22 -13.30 15.84
N LEU A 177 -22.77 -14.53 16.13
CA LEU A 177 -23.17 -15.72 15.44
C LEU A 177 -24.34 -16.43 16.16
N LYS A 178 -25.31 -16.92 15.41
CA LYS A 178 -26.41 -17.72 15.95
C LYS A 178 -25.95 -19.13 16.35
N ARG A 179 -24.97 -19.70 15.63
CA ARG A 179 -24.42 -21.06 15.84
C ARG A 179 -22.93 -21.09 15.55
N ARG A 180 -22.28 -22.18 15.90
CA ARG A 180 -20.89 -22.47 15.52
C ARG A 180 -20.65 -22.22 14.04
N TYR A 181 -19.57 -21.52 13.73
CA TYR A 181 -19.13 -21.25 12.37
C TYR A 181 -17.79 -21.95 12.10
N VAL A 182 -17.72 -22.71 11.01
CA VAL A 182 -16.49 -23.34 10.53
C VAL A 182 -16.40 -23.08 9.04
N MET A 183 -15.27 -22.57 8.58
CA MET A 183 -14.96 -22.39 7.18
C MET A 183 -13.54 -22.87 6.91
N LEU A 184 -13.39 -23.74 5.92
CA LEU A 184 -12.11 -24.15 5.37
C LEU A 184 -12.14 -23.86 3.86
N ASP A 185 -11.11 -23.21 3.35
CA ASP A 185 -10.97 -22.90 1.93
C ASP A 185 -9.57 -23.26 1.47
N GLY A 186 -9.48 -24.15 0.50
CA GLY A 186 -8.25 -24.49 -0.20
C GLY A 186 -8.32 -24.00 -1.64
N TYR A 187 -7.27 -23.33 -2.14
CA TYR A 187 -7.29 -22.77 -3.48
C TYR A 187 -5.96 -22.87 -4.23
N GLY A 188 -6.09 -23.01 -5.55
CA GLY A 188 -5.01 -22.89 -6.51
C GLY A 188 -5.03 -21.53 -7.20
N ILE A 189 -3.84 -21.04 -7.57
CA ILE A 189 -3.63 -19.75 -8.26
C ILE A 189 -2.87 -20.03 -9.56
N TYR A 190 -3.34 -19.47 -10.66
CA TYR A 190 -2.64 -19.45 -11.94
C TYR A 190 -2.32 -18.01 -12.33
N SER A 191 -1.06 -17.76 -12.70
CA SER A 191 -0.62 -16.48 -13.31
C SER A 191 -0.40 -16.70 -14.80
N SER A 192 -0.93 -15.82 -15.64
CA SER A 192 -0.74 -15.90 -17.09
C SER A 192 0.70 -15.63 -17.51
N PHE A 193 1.48 -14.92 -16.67
CA PHE A 193 2.84 -14.54 -16.97
C PHE A 193 3.86 -15.56 -16.40
N LYS A 194 4.69 -16.13 -17.28
CA LYS A 194 5.81 -17.00 -16.93
C LYS A 194 7.07 -16.17 -16.80
N GLY A 195 7.79 -16.30 -15.69
CA GLY A 195 9.06 -15.61 -15.51
C GLY A 195 10.14 -16.14 -16.47
N ASP A 196 10.98 -15.24 -16.94
CA ASP A 196 12.09 -15.55 -17.86
C ASP A 196 13.43 -15.69 -17.12
N GLY A 197 13.42 -15.84 -15.79
CA GLY A 197 14.61 -15.88 -14.94
C GLY A 197 15.58 -17.06 -15.24
N GLY A 198 15.08 -18.13 -15.86
CA GLY A 198 15.90 -19.28 -16.20
C GLY A 198 16.68 -19.83 -14.99
N SER A 199 17.93 -20.19 -15.18
CA SER A 199 18.85 -20.65 -14.11
C SER A 199 19.21 -19.55 -13.11
N ASN A 200 19.01 -18.27 -13.45
CA ASN A 200 19.21 -17.14 -12.56
C ASN A 200 18.04 -16.87 -11.61
N ALA A 201 16.92 -17.60 -11.71
CA ALA A 201 15.81 -17.45 -10.79
C ALA A 201 16.25 -17.88 -9.38
N GLY A 202 16.70 -16.94 -8.56
CA GLY A 202 17.26 -17.20 -7.23
C GLY A 202 16.30 -17.86 -6.25
N ASN A 203 15.00 -17.77 -6.51
CA ASN A 203 13.93 -18.45 -5.76
C ASN A 203 13.50 -19.80 -6.37
N GLY A 204 14.11 -20.23 -7.47
CA GLY A 204 13.79 -21.46 -8.18
C GLY A 204 12.40 -21.47 -8.85
N SER A 205 11.74 -20.32 -8.96
CA SER A 205 10.36 -20.27 -9.43
C SER A 205 10.25 -19.67 -10.83
N THR A 206 10.08 -20.55 -11.80
CA THR A 206 9.53 -20.17 -13.10
C THR A 206 8.08 -20.61 -13.32
N PRO A 207 7.40 -21.26 -12.35
CA PRO A 207 6.05 -21.77 -12.57
C PRO A 207 5.01 -20.67 -12.66
N HIS A 208 3.86 -21.04 -13.21
CA HIS A 208 2.66 -20.25 -13.26
C HIS A 208 1.75 -20.45 -12.04
N PHE A 209 2.05 -21.46 -11.22
CA PHE A 209 1.12 -21.96 -10.23
C PHE A 209 1.55 -21.61 -8.81
N GLY A 210 0.59 -21.12 -8.06
CA GLY A 210 0.63 -20.92 -6.63
C GLY A 210 -0.57 -21.60 -5.95
N GLY A 211 -0.82 -21.27 -4.72
CA GLY A 211 -2.00 -21.74 -3.99
C GLY A 211 -1.91 -21.42 -2.52
N GLY A 212 -2.99 -21.72 -1.84
CA GLY A 212 -3.11 -21.42 -0.42
C GLY A 212 -4.28 -22.10 0.24
N GLY A 213 -4.48 -21.74 1.49
CA GLY A 213 -5.63 -22.14 2.26
C GLY A 213 -5.88 -21.20 3.41
N LYS A 214 -7.13 -21.14 3.82
CA LYS A 214 -7.58 -20.34 4.95
C LYS A 214 -8.62 -21.08 5.77
N MET A 215 -8.69 -20.76 7.04
CA MET A 215 -9.69 -21.29 7.96
C MET A 215 -10.21 -20.21 8.89
N VAL A 216 -11.48 -20.33 9.23
CA VAL A 216 -12.12 -19.56 10.30
C VAL A 216 -12.93 -20.52 11.15
N PHE A 217 -12.77 -20.41 12.46
CA PHE A 217 -13.57 -21.11 13.46
C PHE A 217 -14.11 -20.12 14.45
N ALA A 218 -15.39 -20.14 14.74
CA ALA A 218 -15.99 -19.34 15.79
C ALA A 218 -17.07 -20.11 16.52
N ASP A 219 -17.07 -20.04 17.86
CA ASP A 219 -18.03 -20.73 18.70
C ASP A 219 -18.25 -20.02 20.03
N LYS A 220 -19.39 -20.29 20.64
CA LYS A 220 -19.74 -19.84 21.97
C LYS A 220 -19.79 -21.04 22.91
N PHE A 221 -19.42 -20.84 24.15
CA PHE A 221 -19.40 -21.92 25.12
C PHE A 221 -19.58 -21.43 26.56
N GLY A 222 -19.68 -22.38 27.51
CA GLY A 222 -19.95 -22.09 28.91
C GLY A 222 -21.45 -21.96 29.22
N ALA A 223 -21.79 -21.83 30.48
CA ALA A 223 -23.16 -21.67 30.91
C ALA A 223 -23.75 -20.38 30.30
N GLY A 224 -24.90 -20.51 29.60
CA GLY A 224 -25.55 -19.38 28.96
C GLY A 224 -24.71 -18.68 27.86
N ASP A 225 -23.83 -19.41 27.19
CA ASP A 225 -22.96 -18.86 26.13
C ASP A 225 -22.11 -17.67 26.55
N GLN A 226 -21.63 -17.64 27.80
CA GLN A 226 -20.88 -16.49 28.34
C GLN A 226 -19.49 -16.29 27.75
N PHE A 227 -18.91 -17.28 27.09
CA PHE A 227 -17.61 -17.21 26.44
C PHE A 227 -17.73 -17.35 24.93
N GLY A 228 -16.88 -16.63 24.21
CA GLY A 228 -16.73 -16.73 22.77
C GLY A 228 -15.27 -16.95 22.38
N VAL A 229 -15.04 -17.67 21.29
CA VAL A 229 -13.73 -17.80 20.67
C VAL A 229 -13.85 -17.66 19.16
N VAL A 230 -12.93 -16.90 18.56
CA VAL A 230 -12.76 -16.80 17.11
C VAL A 230 -11.31 -17.09 16.79
N LEU A 231 -11.06 -18.04 15.90
CA LEU A 231 -9.74 -18.41 15.40
C LEU A 231 -9.72 -18.22 13.89
N SER A 232 -8.67 -17.61 13.35
CA SER A 232 -8.42 -17.59 11.91
C SER A 232 -6.98 -17.94 11.59
N ALA A 233 -6.77 -18.56 10.44
CA ALA A 233 -5.44 -18.81 9.90
C ALA A 233 -5.48 -18.81 8.38
N ARG A 234 -4.37 -18.34 7.76
CA ARG A 234 -4.15 -18.32 6.31
C ARG A 234 -2.71 -18.64 5.99
N TYR A 235 -2.52 -19.33 4.89
CA TYR A 235 -1.24 -19.42 4.18
C TYR A 235 -1.47 -19.29 2.68
N GLU A 236 -0.66 -18.50 2.01
CA GLU A 236 -0.66 -18.36 0.56
C GLU A 236 0.76 -18.32 0.02
N ASN A 237 0.96 -18.98 -1.10
CA ASN A 237 2.15 -18.90 -1.92
C ASN A 237 1.74 -18.45 -3.32
N ARG A 238 2.16 -17.26 -3.72
CA ARG A 238 1.79 -16.62 -4.98
C ARG A 238 3.03 -16.36 -5.83
N ILE A 239 2.93 -16.67 -7.10
CA ILE A 239 3.94 -16.34 -8.09
C ILE A 239 3.52 -15.03 -8.76
N ARG A 240 4.42 -14.03 -8.73
CA ARG A 240 4.20 -12.67 -9.24
C ARG A 240 5.31 -12.28 -10.20
N ASN A 241 5.59 -13.15 -11.18
CA ASN A 241 6.57 -12.84 -12.21
C ASN A 241 6.11 -11.64 -13.02
N SER A 242 7.07 -10.83 -13.50
CA SER A 242 6.75 -9.65 -14.29
C SER A 242 7.85 -9.29 -15.27
N ARG A 243 7.47 -8.55 -16.29
CA ARG A 243 8.37 -7.79 -17.17
C ARG A 243 8.19 -6.31 -16.88
N LYS A 244 9.28 -5.59 -16.94
CA LYS A 244 9.28 -4.15 -16.73
C LYS A 244 10.14 -3.46 -17.77
N TRP A 245 9.68 -2.32 -18.23
CA TRP A 245 10.41 -1.45 -19.16
C TRP A 245 10.53 -0.07 -18.56
N TRP A 246 11.73 0.53 -18.68
CA TRP A 246 11.98 1.87 -18.16
C TRP A 246 12.66 2.73 -19.22
N GLN A 247 12.37 4.02 -19.14
CA GLN A 247 13.09 5.05 -19.87
C GLN A 247 13.17 6.33 -19.08
N ASP A 248 14.34 6.95 -19.11
CA ASP A 248 14.52 8.33 -18.72
C ASP A 248 14.57 9.21 -19.97
N THR A 249 13.73 10.23 -20.03
CA THR A 249 13.68 11.19 -21.13
C THR A 249 14.33 12.48 -20.68
N LYS A 250 15.67 12.53 -20.80
CA LYS A 250 16.46 13.67 -20.25
C LYS A 250 17.17 14.49 -21.30
N TYR A 251 17.02 14.15 -22.60
CA TYR A 251 17.70 14.87 -23.65
C TYR A 251 16.73 15.74 -24.44
N TYR A 252 17.17 16.96 -24.70
CA TYR A 252 16.38 17.99 -25.36
C TYR A 252 17.12 18.48 -26.61
N PHE A 253 16.42 18.52 -27.74
CA PHE A 253 16.97 18.93 -29.00
C PHE A 253 16.02 19.87 -29.74
N SER A 254 16.58 20.77 -30.58
CA SER A 254 15.80 21.50 -31.56
C SER A 254 15.44 20.63 -32.77
N ASP A 255 14.57 21.12 -33.64
CA ASP A 255 14.24 20.43 -34.90
C ASP A 255 15.46 20.12 -35.78
N ALA A 256 16.50 20.95 -35.68
CA ALA A 256 17.76 20.76 -36.39
C ALA A 256 18.72 19.80 -35.71
N GLY A 257 18.29 19.08 -34.66
CA GLY A 257 19.13 18.15 -33.89
C GLY A 257 20.19 18.84 -33.00
N LYS A 258 20.07 20.16 -32.77
CA LYS A 258 20.98 20.87 -31.88
C LYS A 258 20.62 20.59 -30.42
N LYS A 259 21.60 20.14 -29.63
CA LYS A 259 21.46 19.96 -28.19
C LYS A 259 21.08 21.27 -27.49
N LEU A 260 20.12 21.18 -26.59
CA LEU A 260 19.61 22.27 -25.76
C LEU A 260 19.96 22.04 -24.30
N ALA A 261 19.93 23.11 -23.49
CA ALA A 261 20.23 23.03 -22.06
C ALA A 261 19.12 22.35 -21.24
N GLY A 262 17.87 22.45 -21.69
CA GLY A 262 16.73 21.88 -20.96
C GLY A 262 15.40 22.07 -21.71
N PRO A 263 14.31 21.66 -21.09
CA PRO A 263 12.97 21.72 -21.66
C PRO A 263 12.37 23.14 -21.75
N ASP A 264 12.96 24.09 -21.03
CA ASP A 264 12.50 25.49 -21.02
C ASP A 264 13.13 26.30 -22.17
N ASP A 265 14.03 25.68 -22.96
CA ASP A 265 14.60 26.34 -24.14
C ASP A 265 13.49 26.47 -25.20
N PRO A 266 13.22 27.70 -25.70
CA PRO A 266 12.17 27.94 -26.68
C PRO A 266 12.39 27.24 -28.03
N ALA A 267 13.61 26.79 -28.30
CA ALA A 267 13.94 26.02 -29.50
C ALA A 267 13.64 24.54 -29.37
N TRP A 268 13.22 24.06 -28.19
CA TRP A 268 12.85 22.66 -28.01
C TRP A 268 11.57 22.33 -28.75
N ASN A 269 11.63 21.28 -29.57
CA ASN A 269 10.51 20.82 -30.40
C ASN A 269 9.44 20.03 -29.65
N GLY A 270 9.59 19.84 -28.33
CA GLY A 270 8.65 19.09 -27.48
C GLY A 270 8.81 17.56 -27.57
N ILE A 271 9.83 17.07 -28.30
CA ILE A 271 10.14 15.63 -28.38
C ILE A 271 11.17 15.31 -27.30
N ALA A 272 10.79 14.42 -26.35
CA ALA A 272 11.71 13.93 -25.34
C ALA A 272 12.51 12.76 -25.93
N VAL A 273 13.85 12.88 -25.96
CA VAL A 273 14.74 11.83 -26.46
C VAL A 273 15.16 10.94 -25.30
N PRO A 274 15.03 9.60 -25.41
CA PRO A 274 15.40 8.67 -24.36
C PRO A 274 16.90 8.72 -24.03
N TYR A 275 17.23 8.86 -22.73
CA TYR A 275 18.57 8.70 -22.19
C TYR A 275 18.96 7.23 -22.07
N ASN A 276 17.99 6.37 -21.77
CA ASN A 276 18.18 4.93 -21.71
C ASN A 276 16.97 4.18 -22.24
N HIS A 277 17.20 2.92 -22.64
CA HIS A 277 16.18 1.92 -22.88
C HIS A 277 16.49 0.73 -21.99
N SER A 278 15.65 0.46 -21.01
CA SER A 278 15.86 -0.53 -19.97
C SER A 278 14.82 -1.64 -20.02
N TYR A 279 15.28 -2.88 -19.90
CA TYR A 279 14.46 -4.08 -19.96
C TYR A 279 14.74 -4.95 -18.73
N GLY A 280 13.72 -5.25 -17.94
CA GLY A 280 13.82 -6.08 -16.76
C GLY A 280 12.92 -7.30 -16.83
N SER A 281 13.50 -8.45 -16.49
CA SER A 281 12.77 -9.69 -16.23
C SER A 281 12.83 -10.00 -14.74
N TYR A 282 11.66 -10.20 -14.14
CA TYR A 282 11.53 -10.50 -12.72
C TYR A 282 10.91 -11.87 -12.51
N THR A 283 11.54 -12.66 -11.64
CA THR A 283 10.87 -13.83 -11.05
C THR A 283 10.62 -13.53 -9.58
N ASN A 284 9.34 -13.49 -9.21
CA ASN A 284 8.92 -13.08 -7.88
C ASN A 284 8.02 -14.14 -7.25
N ARG A 285 8.32 -14.47 -6.01
CA ARG A 285 7.53 -15.36 -5.17
C ARG A 285 7.16 -14.66 -3.87
N LEU A 286 5.86 -14.49 -3.66
CA LEU A 286 5.29 -13.90 -2.46
C LEU A 286 4.62 -15.00 -1.63
N GLN A 287 4.99 -15.12 -0.36
CA GLN A 287 4.37 -16.00 0.60
C GLN A 287 3.78 -15.17 1.73
N THR A 288 2.54 -15.42 2.09
CA THR A 288 1.89 -14.79 3.23
C THR A 288 1.39 -15.84 4.20
N ALA A 289 1.55 -15.60 5.49
CA ALA A 289 0.97 -16.41 6.55
C ALA A 289 0.37 -15.49 7.60
N GLY A 290 -0.81 -15.85 8.09
CA GLY A 290 -1.50 -15.08 9.11
C GLY A 290 -2.24 -15.98 10.06
N SER A 291 -2.33 -15.56 11.32
CA SER A 291 -3.18 -16.20 12.31
C SER A 291 -3.70 -15.17 13.30
N SER A 292 -4.91 -15.37 13.78
CA SER A 292 -5.48 -14.60 14.87
C SER A 292 -6.30 -15.49 15.80
N ALA A 293 -6.37 -15.07 17.07
CA ALA A 293 -7.23 -15.66 18.08
C ALA A 293 -7.87 -14.56 18.90
N LYS A 294 -9.20 -14.53 18.95
CA LYS A 294 -9.98 -13.62 19.79
C LYS A 294 -10.72 -14.44 20.82
N PHE A 295 -10.55 -14.10 22.06
CA PHE A 295 -11.32 -14.62 23.18
C PHE A 295 -12.26 -13.52 23.68
N GLU A 296 -13.52 -13.90 23.96
CA GLU A 296 -14.58 -12.97 24.35
C GLU A 296 -15.28 -13.48 25.61
N TRP A 297 -15.72 -12.56 26.47
CA TRP A 297 -16.39 -12.87 27.71
C TRP A 297 -17.54 -11.89 27.98
N ARG A 298 -18.72 -12.45 28.22
CA ARG A 298 -19.92 -11.75 28.68
C ARG A 298 -20.45 -12.43 29.94
N PRO A 299 -20.05 -11.94 31.14
CA PRO A 299 -20.51 -12.54 32.41
C PRO A 299 -22.03 -12.45 32.53
N LEU A 300 -22.63 -13.57 32.92
CA LEU A 300 -24.08 -13.64 33.10
C LEU A 300 -24.57 -12.65 34.17
N GLY A 301 -25.69 -11.97 33.88
CA GLY A 301 -26.28 -11.01 34.79
C GLY A 301 -25.51 -9.70 34.99
N THR A 302 -24.54 -9.42 34.12
CA THR A 302 -23.79 -8.15 34.07
C THR A 302 -23.91 -7.50 32.71
N ALA A 303 -23.69 -6.19 32.69
CA ALA A 303 -23.57 -5.41 31.44
C ALA A 303 -22.13 -5.25 30.97
N ILE A 304 -21.29 -6.25 31.22
CA ILE A 304 -19.86 -6.23 30.88
C ILE A 304 -19.62 -7.10 29.65
N TYR A 305 -18.81 -6.57 28.73
CA TYR A 305 -18.18 -7.31 27.65
C TYR A 305 -16.68 -7.11 27.72
N ALA A 306 -15.92 -8.20 27.59
CA ALA A 306 -14.47 -8.11 27.47
C ALA A 306 -13.97 -8.98 26.32
N SER A 307 -12.93 -8.55 25.66
CA SER A 307 -12.26 -9.32 24.61
C SER A 307 -10.75 -9.13 24.62
N LEU A 308 -10.06 -10.17 24.17
CA LEU A 308 -8.61 -10.16 23.95
C LEU A 308 -8.33 -10.80 22.60
N LEU A 309 -7.77 -10.01 21.68
CA LEU A 309 -7.32 -10.41 20.35
C LEU A 309 -5.81 -10.52 20.33
N GLY A 310 -5.27 -11.63 19.86
CA GLY A 310 -3.87 -11.79 19.47
C GLY A 310 -3.76 -12.08 17.98
N PHE A 311 -2.78 -11.53 17.28
CA PHE A 311 -2.56 -11.77 15.85
C PHE A 311 -1.09 -11.74 15.48
N ASN A 312 -0.75 -12.48 14.39
CA ASN A 312 0.58 -12.51 13.80
C ASN A 312 0.44 -12.68 12.28
N TYR A 313 0.88 -11.69 11.52
CA TYR A 313 0.87 -11.67 10.07
C TYR A 313 2.29 -11.54 9.55
N ARG A 314 2.64 -12.38 8.59
CA ARG A 314 3.97 -12.39 7.97
C ARG A 314 3.87 -12.45 6.46
N GLN A 315 4.80 -11.79 5.81
CA GLN A 315 4.98 -11.79 4.37
C GLN A 315 6.46 -12.02 4.06
N TRP A 316 6.74 -13.07 3.31
CA TRP A 316 8.07 -13.34 2.75
C TRP A 316 8.00 -13.14 1.25
N GLU A 317 8.93 -12.39 0.73
CA GLU A 317 9.04 -12.17 -0.70
C GLU A 317 10.46 -12.45 -1.14
N SER A 318 10.62 -13.10 -2.28
CA SER A 318 11.91 -13.28 -2.94
C SER A 318 11.78 -12.91 -4.41
N SER A 319 12.65 -12.03 -4.89
CA SER A 319 12.61 -11.53 -6.25
C SER A 319 14.00 -11.59 -6.88
N THR A 320 14.08 -12.13 -8.07
CA THR A 320 15.27 -12.05 -8.93
C THR A 320 15.00 -11.05 -10.04
N MET A 321 15.89 -10.10 -10.23
CA MET A 321 15.88 -9.15 -11.33
C MET A 321 17.05 -9.40 -12.25
N ASN A 322 16.77 -9.60 -13.54
CA ASN A 322 17.75 -9.44 -14.62
C ASN A 322 17.37 -8.19 -15.40
N LYS A 323 18.19 -7.14 -15.35
CA LYS A 323 17.90 -5.86 -16.01
C LYS A 323 19.04 -5.49 -16.95
N ASN A 324 18.67 -5.07 -18.15
CA ASN A 324 19.59 -4.70 -19.22
C ASN A 324 19.26 -3.32 -19.76
N ASP A 325 20.28 -2.51 -20.03
CA ASP A 325 20.12 -1.14 -20.47
C ASP A 325 21.01 -0.82 -21.67
N TYR A 326 20.45 -0.10 -22.64
CA TYR A 326 21.18 0.76 -23.56
C TYR A 326 21.18 2.18 -23.00
N TYR A 327 22.34 2.69 -22.60
CA TYR A 327 22.51 4.11 -22.28
C TYR A 327 22.98 4.83 -23.52
N THR A 328 22.28 5.88 -23.92
CA THR A 328 22.60 6.68 -25.10
C THR A 328 23.53 7.84 -24.76
N LYS A 329 24.25 8.34 -25.74
CA LYS A 329 24.93 9.64 -25.65
C LYS A 329 23.93 10.75 -25.85
N ASN A 330 24.29 11.96 -25.42
CA ASN A 330 23.51 13.15 -25.69
C ASN A 330 23.69 13.61 -27.17
N SER A 331 23.24 12.75 -28.08
CA SER A 331 23.27 12.91 -29.54
C SER A 331 22.00 12.31 -30.14
N VAL A 332 21.55 12.86 -31.23
CA VAL A 332 20.40 12.40 -31.98
C VAL A 332 20.62 12.56 -33.47
N SER A 333 20.13 11.61 -34.28
CA SER A 333 20.03 11.70 -35.71
C SER A 333 18.60 11.45 -36.15
N ASP A 334 18.19 12.02 -37.28
CA ASP A 334 16.89 11.82 -37.93
C ASP A 334 15.69 11.93 -36.96
N LEU A 335 15.75 12.92 -36.06
CA LEU A 335 14.74 13.12 -35.03
C LEU A 335 13.42 13.56 -35.65
N THR A 336 12.37 12.74 -35.37
CA THR A 336 10.98 13.01 -35.75
C THR A 336 10.06 12.65 -34.57
N ALA A 337 8.78 13.01 -34.69
CA ALA A 337 7.77 12.56 -33.70
C ALA A 337 7.58 11.03 -33.71
N ALA A 338 8.00 10.33 -34.76
CA ALA A 338 7.90 8.88 -34.88
C ALA A 338 9.13 8.14 -34.31
N GLY A 339 10.24 8.84 -34.03
CA GLY A 339 11.48 8.24 -33.52
C GLY A 339 12.74 8.96 -33.99
N GLY A 340 13.89 8.32 -33.83
CA GLY A 340 15.19 8.84 -34.22
C GLY A 340 16.31 7.82 -33.98
N GLY A 341 17.55 8.24 -34.24
CA GLY A 341 18.76 7.48 -33.94
C GLY A 341 19.53 8.09 -32.77
N SER A 342 20.27 7.30 -32.02
CA SER A 342 21.14 7.73 -30.94
C SER A 342 22.40 6.87 -30.85
N ASP A 343 23.56 7.51 -30.61
CA ASP A 343 24.77 6.76 -30.26
C ASP A 343 24.64 6.12 -28.89
N ILE A 344 25.15 4.91 -28.72
CA ILE A 344 25.23 4.23 -27.43
C ILE A 344 26.50 4.65 -26.71
N ASN A 345 26.33 5.10 -25.46
CA ASN A 345 27.42 5.37 -24.52
C ASN A 345 27.91 4.09 -23.87
N SER A 346 26.97 3.34 -23.27
CA SER A 346 27.30 2.10 -22.57
C SER A 346 26.18 1.06 -22.63
N LEU A 347 26.57 -0.18 -22.47
CA LEU A 347 25.69 -1.33 -22.27
C LEU A 347 25.80 -1.75 -20.80
N TYR A 348 24.67 -1.98 -20.13
CA TYR A 348 24.67 -2.33 -18.73
C TYR A 348 23.79 -3.56 -18.48
N SER A 349 24.35 -4.58 -17.85
CA SER A 349 23.62 -5.77 -17.41
C SER A 349 23.71 -5.91 -15.90
N ARG A 350 22.58 -6.11 -15.26
CA ARG A 350 22.44 -6.13 -13.82
C ARG A 350 21.70 -7.36 -13.36
N TYR A 351 22.18 -7.91 -12.25
CA TYR A 351 21.50 -8.95 -11.50
C TYR A 351 21.28 -8.50 -10.07
N ARG A 352 20.08 -8.72 -9.53
CA ARG A 352 19.75 -8.47 -8.14
C ARG A 352 18.87 -9.59 -7.60
N TYR A 353 19.14 -10.00 -6.39
CA TYR A 353 18.29 -10.94 -5.68
C TYR A 353 17.86 -10.35 -4.35
N ASP A 354 16.58 -10.06 -4.26
CA ASP A 354 15.97 -9.49 -3.07
C ASP A 354 15.27 -10.55 -2.25
N THR A 355 15.44 -10.49 -0.95
CA THR A 355 14.59 -11.21 0.01
C THR A 355 14.02 -10.23 1.02
N TRP A 356 12.71 -10.23 1.19
CA TRP A 356 12.02 -9.43 2.20
C TRP A 356 11.32 -10.34 3.18
N ASN A 357 11.35 -9.95 4.46
CA ASN A 357 10.57 -10.53 5.52
C ASN A 357 9.87 -9.40 6.26
N LYS A 358 8.57 -9.32 6.15
CA LYS A 358 7.73 -8.32 6.81
C LYS A 358 6.81 -9.03 7.79
N ALA A 359 6.72 -8.52 9.03
CA ALA A 359 5.86 -9.10 10.04
C ALA A 359 5.13 -8.00 10.81
N THR A 360 3.86 -8.24 11.12
CA THR A 360 3.07 -7.43 12.05
C THR A 360 2.44 -8.35 13.07
N VAL A 361 2.74 -8.10 14.34
CA VAL A 361 2.24 -8.89 15.47
C VAL A 361 1.64 -7.94 16.49
N GLY A 362 0.56 -8.37 17.15
CA GLY A 362 -0.08 -7.52 18.15
C GLY A 362 -1.01 -8.28 19.09
N ALA A 363 -1.34 -7.58 20.18
CA ALA A 363 -2.39 -7.96 21.10
C ALA A 363 -3.23 -6.73 21.44
N ILE A 364 -4.56 -6.89 21.42
CA ILE A 364 -5.55 -5.83 21.67
C ILE A 364 -6.55 -6.33 22.67
N GLY A 365 -6.73 -5.60 23.77
CA GLY A 365 -7.72 -5.84 24.80
C GLY A 365 -8.80 -4.76 24.78
N ASN A 366 -10.04 -5.17 25.01
CA ASN A 366 -11.18 -4.28 25.14
C ASN A 366 -12.04 -4.71 26.33
N VAL A 367 -12.48 -3.76 27.13
CA VAL A 367 -13.48 -3.96 28.19
C VAL A 367 -14.53 -2.88 28.03
N GLU A 368 -15.77 -3.28 27.93
CA GLU A 368 -16.95 -2.41 27.83
C GLU A 368 -17.92 -2.70 28.99
N TRP A 369 -18.40 -1.66 29.56
CA TRP A 369 -19.49 -1.69 30.52
C TRP A 369 -20.55 -0.68 30.07
N HIS A 370 -21.81 -1.02 30.17
CA HIS A 370 -22.90 -0.12 29.89
C HIS A 370 -24.07 -0.38 30.86
N ASP A 371 -24.77 0.64 31.18
CA ASP A 371 -26.11 0.59 31.80
C ASP A 371 -27.11 1.37 30.93
N ASP A 372 -28.27 1.67 31.46
CA ASP A 372 -29.37 2.34 30.72
C ASP A 372 -28.98 3.74 30.21
N GLN A 373 -27.98 4.41 30.81
CA GLN A 373 -27.60 5.79 30.46
C GLN A 373 -26.11 6.00 30.31
N SER A 374 -25.25 5.08 30.77
CA SER A 374 -23.81 5.27 30.80
C SER A 374 -23.09 4.13 30.14
N SER A 375 -22.00 4.47 29.47
CA SER A 375 -21.08 3.51 28.92
C SER A 375 -19.64 3.83 29.32
N LEU A 376 -18.84 2.81 29.60
CA LEU A 376 -17.41 2.92 29.82
C LEU A 376 -16.70 1.91 28.94
N ARG A 377 -15.81 2.41 28.10
CA ARG A 377 -14.98 1.56 27.22
C ARG A 377 -13.51 1.80 27.50
N VAL A 378 -12.78 0.74 27.82
CA VAL A 378 -11.33 0.75 27.98
C VAL A 378 -10.71 -0.16 26.95
N ARG A 379 -9.88 0.41 26.10
CA ARG A 379 -9.15 -0.31 25.04
C ARG A 379 -7.67 -0.10 25.20
N GLY A 380 -6.90 -1.12 24.88
CA GLY A 380 -5.46 -0.99 24.86
C GLY A 380 -4.81 -2.09 24.04
N GLY A 381 -3.73 -1.76 23.40
CA GLY A 381 -3.00 -2.70 22.56
C GLY A 381 -1.53 -2.34 22.42
N TYR A 382 -0.77 -3.37 22.10
CA TYR A 382 0.61 -3.24 21.64
C TYR A 382 0.74 -3.96 20.31
N THR A 383 1.27 -3.24 19.33
CA THR A 383 1.56 -3.79 18.01
C THR A 383 3.02 -3.56 17.65
N ARG A 384 3.61 -4.48 16.91
CA ARG A 384 4.98 -4.38 16.43
C ARG A 384 5.04 -4.76 14.95
N ALA A 385 5.61 -3.89 14.14
CA ALA A 385 5.95 -4.14 12.76
C ALA A 385 7.46 -4.34 12.61
N ARG A 386 7.86 -5.33 11.81
CA ARG A 386 9.25 -5.63 11.49
C ARG A 386 9.44 -5.77 10.00
N TYR A 387 10.57 -5.27 9.52
CA TYR A 387 11.04 -5.37 8.15
C TYR A 387 12.49 -5.84 8.14
N ASP A 388 12.79 -6.85 7.35
CA ASP A 388 14.14 -7.31 7.06
C ASP A 388 14.27 -7.48 5.53
N ASN A 389 15.32 -6.93 4.93
CA ASN A 389 15.64 -7.10 3.52
C ASN A 389 17.11 -7.44 3.35
N THR A 390 17.41 -8.39 2.49
CA THR A 390 18.77 -8.69 2.06
C THR A 390 18.84 -8.62 0.55
N GLN A 391 19.81 -7.88 0.00
CA GLN A 391 19.89 -7.53 -1.40
C GLN A 391 21.33 -7.61 -1.92
N PRO A 392 21.83 -8.79 -2.36
CA PRO A 392 23.01 -8.85 -3.21
C PRO A 392 22.70 -8.28 -4.61
N TYR A 393 23.56 -7.41 -5.08
CA TYR A 393 23.42 -6.71 -6.34
C TYR A 393 24.77 -6.70 -7.08
N ILE A 394 24.75 -7.03 -8.37
CA ILE A 394 25.91 -6.99 -9.25
C ILE A 394 25.54 -6.38 -10.59
N GLY A 395 26.39 -5.49 -11.08
CA GLY A 395 26.24 -4.83 -12.36
C GLY A 395 27.53 -4.88 -13.17
N VAL A 396 27.41 -5.11 -14.47
CA VAL A 396 28.53 -5.18 -15.42
C VAL A 396 28.25 -4.23 -16.57
N ARG A 397 29.26 -3.44 -16.94
CA ARG A 397 29.13 -2.39 -17.95
C ARG A 397 30.22 -2.55 -19.02
N ALA A 398 29.83 -2.23 -20.27
CA ALA A 398 30.75 -2.15 -21.39
C ALA A 398 30.54 -0.81 -22.13
N TYR A 399 31.62 -0.28 -22.70
CA TYR A 399 31.65 0.97 -23.45
C TYR A 399 32.08 0.70 -24.91
N PRO A 400 31.18 0.18 -25.76
CA PRO A 400 31.49 -0.11 -27.16
C PRO A 400 31.64 1.17 -27.97
N THR A 401 32.61 1.21 -28.90
CA THR A 401 32.79 2.35 -29.79
C THR A 401 32.05 2.18 -31.11
N GLY A 402 31.40 3.25 -31.58
CA GLY A 402 30.68 3.28 -32.84
C GLY A 402 29.45 2.36 -32.88
N LEU A 403 28.83 2.14 -31.72
CA LEU A 403 27.56 1.47 -31.61
C LEU A 403 26.46 2.54 -31.54
N SER A 404 25.41 2.39 -32.33
CA SER A 404 24.23 3.23 -32.36
C SER A 404 22.95 2.40 -32.44
N LEU A 405 21.87 2.99 -32.00
CA LEU A 405 20.53 2.41 -32.09
C LEU A 405 19.55 3.35 -32.80
N ASP A 406 18.56 2.76 -33.45
CA ASP A 406 17.36 3.45 -33.90
C ASP A 406 16.21 3.11 -32.96
N TRP A 407 15.40 4.10 -32.64
CA TRP A 407 14.25 3.94 -31.78
C TRP A 407 12.99 4.53 -32.43
N ALA A 408 11.84 3.94 -32.14
CA ALA A 408 10.53 4.43 -32.56
C ALA A 408 9.69 4.88 -31.35
N ALA A 409 8.75 5.78 -31.59
CA ALA A 409 7.73 6.16 -30.62
C ALA A 409 6.97 4.92 -30.12
N GLY A 410 6.49 5.00 -28.88
CA GLY A 410 5.78 3.90 -28.23
C GLY A 410 4.47 3.53 -28.93
N ASN A 411 4.08 2.28 -28.81
CA ASN A 411 2.84 1.71 -29.33
C ASN A 411 2.15 0.85 -28.27
N ASP A 412 1.01 0.24 -28.59
CA ASP A 412 0.24 -0.57 -27.63
C ASP A 412 1.05 -1.77 -27.11
N ALA A 413 1.88 -2.41 -27.92
CA ALA A 413 2.69 -3.55 -27.50
C ALA A 413 3.78 -3.16 -26.48
N THR A 414 4.25 -1.93 -26.51
CA THR A 414 5.23 -1.37 -25.58
C THR A 414 4.59 -0.52 -24.48
N GLY A 415 3.27 -0.53 -24.39
CA GLY A 415 2.51 0.25 -23.42
C GLY A 415 2.67 1.77 -23.56
N GLY A 416 3.14 2.24 -24.73
CA GLY A 416 3.40 3.66 -25.01
C GLY A 416 4.86 4.08 -24.80
N LEU A 417 5.75 3.19 -24.35
CA LEU A 417 7.20 3.49 -24.26
C LEU A 417 7.85 3.45 -25.63
N PRO A 418 8.70 4.44 -25.98
CA PRO A 418 9.61 4.32 -27.11
C PRO A 418 10.45 3.05 -27.05
N TYR A 419 10.73 2.42 -28.17
CA TYR A 419 11.39 1.13 -28.22
C TYR A 419 12.47 1.10 -29.31
N VAL A 420 13.49 0.24 -29.10
CA VAL A 420 14.63 0.09 -30.01
C VAL A 420 14.22 -0.78 -31.19
N THR A 421 14.35 -0.26 -32.41
CA THR A 421 13.99 -0.96 -33.64
C THR A 421 15.17 -1.64 -34.29
N ALA A 422 16.38 -1.06 -34.21
CA ALA A 422 17.58 -1.57 -34.81
C ALA A 422 18.85 -1.17 -34.05
N ILE A 423 19.92 -1.93 -34.27
CA ILE A 423 21.27 -1.65 -33.80
C ILE A 423 22.24 -1.87 -34.95
N ASN A 424 23.15 -0.91 -35.22
CA ASN A 424 24.06 -0.96 -36.35
C ASN A 424 25.09 -2.12 -36.29
N LYS A 425 25.49 -2.53 -35.07
CA LYS A 425 26.47 -3.59 -34.79
C LYS A 425 25.98 -4.55 -33.73
N PRO A 426 24.95 -5.38 -33.99
CA PRO A 426 24.29 -6.19 -32.93
C PRO A 426 25.25 -7.15 -32.24
N GLY A 427 26.27 -7.69 -32.93
CA GLY A 427 27.27 -8.58 -32.33
C GLY A 427 28.08 -7.95 -31.18
N LEU A 428 28.16 -6.59 -31.10
CA LEU A 428 28.87 -5.93 -30.01
C LEU A 428 28.08 -5.95 -28.69
N VAL A 429 26.78 -6.18 -28.70
CA VAL A 429 26.00 -6.27 -27.46
C VAL A 429 26.43 -7.46 -26.62
N LEU A 430 26.61 -8.62 -27.24
CA LEU A 430 27.11 -9.83 -26.56
C LEU A 430 28.63 -9.90 -26.49
N GLY A 431 29.34 -9.37 -27.49
CA GLY A 431 30.79 -9.49 -27.67
C GLY A 431 31.63 -8.40 -27.00
N SER A 432 31.03 -7.38 -26.38
CA SER A 432 31.78 -6.30 -25.75
C SER A 432 32.53 -6.75 -24.50
N ALA A 433 33.58 -6.00 -24.14
CA ALA A 433 34.38 -6.24 -22.92
C ALA A 433 33.64 -5.66 -21.70
N TYR A 434 32.90 -6.48 -20.98
CA TYR A 434 32.19 -6.10 -19.77
C TYR A 434 33.13 -6.13 -18.55
N LYS A 435 33.01 -5.08 -17.73
CA LYS A 435 33.70 -4.97 -16.44
C LYS A 435 32.69 -4.81 -15.31
N LEU A 436 33.09 -5.27 -14.13
CA LEU A 436 32.31 -5.03 -12.90
C LEU A 436 32.21 -3.54 -12.65
N SER A 437 31.00 -3.02 -12.60
CA SER A 437 30.66 -1.61 -12.35
C SER A 437 29.85 -1.39 -11.08
N THR A 438 29.26 -2.46 -10.54
CA THR A 438 28.56 -2.44 -9.25
C THR A 438 28.67 -3.82 -8.61
N ALA A 439 29.05 -3.87 -7.34
CA ALA A 439 28.96 -5.08 -6.54
C ALA A 439 28.73 -4.68 -5.09
N GLN A 440 27.60 -5.07 -4.54
CA GLN A 440 27.23 -4.72 -3.17
C GLN A 440 26.27 -5.73 -2.56
N THR A 441 26.24 -5.79 -1.24
CA THR A 441 25.19 -6.45 -0.48
C THR A 441 24.63 -5.45 0.52
N THR A 442 23.34 -5.22 0.47
CA THR A 442 22.66 -4.37 1.45
C THR A 442 21.78 -5.25 2.32
N TYR A 443 21.90 -5.07 3.63
CA TYR A 443 20.96 -5.58 4.62
C TYR A 443 20.26 -4.40 5.27
N ARG A 444 18.94 -4.43 5.30
CA ARG A 444 18.11 -3.39 5.94
C ARG A 444 17.21 -4.04 6.97
N MET A 445 17.19 -3.47 8.15
CA MET A 445 16.28 -3.86 9.23
C MET A 445 15.55 -2.63 9.74
N ALA A 446 14.24 -2.76 9.94
CA ALA A 446 13.47 -1.76 10.65
C ALA A 446 12.48 -2.42 11.61
N ASN A 447 12.30 -1.80 12.76
CA ASN A 447 11.34 -2.24 13.77
C ASN A 447 10.57 -1.03 14.29
N GLU A 448 9.25 -1.12 14.28
CA GLU A 448 8.37 -0.16 14.91
C GLU A 448 7.52 -0.85 15.97
N GLY A 449 7.55 -0.35 17.19
CA GLY A 449 6.67 -0.72 18.29
C GLY A 449 5.69 0.41 18.56
N LEU A 450 4.41 0.08 18.74
CA LEU A 450 3.38 1.04 19.03
C LEU A 450 2.48 0.52 20.15
N ALA A 451 2.46 1.26 21.27
CA ALA A 451 1.49 1.07 22.34
C ALA A 451 0.41 2.14 22.21
N ASP A 452 -0.85 1.73 22.24
CA ASP A 452 -2.02 2.59 22.16
C ASP A 452 -3.02 2.19 23.26
N ALA A 453 -3.50 3.16 24.01
CA ALA A 453 -4.46 2.94 25.08
C ALA A 453 -5.49 4.08 25.09
N ARG A 454 -6.75 3.73 25.33
CA ARG A 454 -7.85 4.67 25.29
C ARG A 454 -8.90 4.33 26.33
N VAL A 455 -9.43 5.37 26.97
CA VAL A 455 -10.56 5.29 27.91
C VAL A 455 -11.62 6.27 27.45
N ASP A 456 -12.82 5.79 27.26
CA ASP A 456 -14.00 6.55 26.81
C ASP A 456 -15.14 6.36 27.82
N TYR A 457 -15.75 7.44 28.26
CA TYR A 457 -16.97 7.44 29.09
C TYR A 457 -18.07 8.20 28.36
N GLY A 458 -19.19 7.56 28.16
CA GLY A 458 -20.42 8.13 27.58
C GLY A 458 -21.54 8.23 28.60
N TRP A 459 -22.32 9.29 28.51
CA TRP A 459 -23.55 9.44 29.25
C TRP A 459 -24.64 9.93 28.29
N ASN A 460 -25.76 9.20 28.19
CA ASN A 460 -26.87 9.48 27.30
C ASN A 460 -26.43 9.80 25.84
N ALA A 461 -25.55 8.99 25.30
CA ALA A 461 -24.88 9.25 24.00
C ALA A 461 -24.90 8.05 23.05
N GLU A 462 -25.67 7.00 23.38
CA GLU A 462 -25.86 5.87 22.45
C GLU A 462 -26.84 6.27 21.33
N PRO A 463 -26.86 5.59 20.19
CA PRO A 463 -27.68 5.98 19.03
C PRO A 463 -29.19 6.06 19.30
N GLU A 464 -29.69 5.31 20.27
CA GLU A 464 -31.09 5.26 20.67
C GLU A 464 -31.46 6.34 21.71
N ASP A 465 -30.48 6.97 22.35
CA ASP A 465 -30.69 7.97 23.36
C ASP A 465 -31.27 9.27 22.79
N ARG A 466 -32.04 9.97 23.62
CA ARG A 466 -32.65 11.25 23.25
C ARG A 466 -32.32 12.31 24.30
N GLY A 467 -32.31 13.56 23.85
CA GLY A 467 -31.96 14.70 24.68
C GLY A 467 -30.44 14.98 24.68
N PHE A 468 -29.93 15.55 25.74
CA PHE A 468 -28.53 15.87 25.91
C PHE A 468 -27.74 14.67 26.44
N GLY A 469 -26.58 14.49 25.89
CA GLY A 469 -25.59 13.54 26.37
C GLY A 469 -24.17 14.02 26.10
N PHE A 470 -23.17 13.28 26.54
CA PHE A 470 -21.77 13.57 26.25
C PHE A 470 -20.93 12.31 26.24
N VAL A 471 -19.83 12.39 25.50
CA VAL A 471 -18.73 11.41 25.53
C VAL A 471 -17.45 12.16 25.88
N THR A 472 -16.67 11.65 26.81
CA THR A 472 -15.36 12.18 27.14
C THR A 472 -14.35 11.05 27.22
N GLY A 473 -13.11 11.34 26.92
CA GLY A 473 -12.08 10.32 27.00
C GLY A 473 -10.67 10.86 26.80
N VAL A 474 -9.74 9.96 26.87
CA VAL A 474 -8.32 10.24 26.65
C VAL A 474 -7.67 9.09 25.91
N GLU A 475 -6.85 9.43 24.94
CA GLU A 475 -5.98 8.48 24.23
C GLU A 475 -4.52 8.77 24.59
N PHE A 476 -3.78 7.72 24.80
CA PHE A 476 -2.35 7.73 25.04
C PHE A 476 -1.65 6.81 24.05
N ARG A 477 -0.66 7.32 23.31
CA ARG A 477 0.10 6.53 22.32
C ARG A 477 1.60 6.75 22.49
N ASN A 478 2.37 5.67 22.37
CA ASN A 478 3.83 5.70 22.33
C ASN A 478 4.32 4.89 21.12
N LEU A 479 5.06 5.53 20.23
CA LEU A 479 5.68 4.93 19.05
C LEU A 479 7.19 4.95 19.20
N GLU A 480 7.83 3.84 18.87
CA GLU A 480 9.29 3.69 18.84
C GLU A 480 9.70 3.01 17.54
N LEU A 481 10.50 3.69 16.72
CA LEU A 481 11.04 3.19 15.47
C LEU A 481 12.57 3.14 15.53
N ALA A 482 13.15 2.06 15.06
CA ALA A 482 14.57 1.94 14.80
C ALA A 482 14.80 1.37 13.39
N ARG A 483 15.69 2.00 12.64
CA ARG A 483 16.17 1.54 11.33
C ARG A 483 17.67 1.36 11.39
N ASP A 484 18.13 0.28 10.80
CA ASP A 484 19.53 -0.15 10.77
C ASP A 484 19.85 -0.67 9.35
N VAL A 485 20.92 -0.19 8.77
CA VAL A 485 21.39 -0.54 7.42
C VAL A 485 22.84 -1.01 7.50
N ASP A 486 23.10 -2.20 7.01
CA ASP A 486 24.46 -2.71 6.82
C ASP A 486 24.70 -2.89 5.32
N MET A 487 25.55 -2.05 4.75
CA MET A 487 25.92 -2.08 3.34
C MET A 487 27.37 -2.49 3.18
N THR A 488 27.63 -3.50 2.39
CA THR A 488 28.97 -3.89 1.99
C THR A 488 29.12 -3.63 0.50
N GLU A 489 30.00 -2.71 0.14
CA GLU A 489 30.44 -2.45 -1.22
C GLU A 489 31.78 -3.12 -1.51
N TYR A 490 32.03 -3.38 -2.79
CA TYR A 490 33.24 -4.05 -3.24
C TYR A 490 33.93 -3.23 -4.33
N LYS A 491 35.26 -3.35 -4.41
CA LYS A 491 36.09 -2.69 -5.44
C LYS A 491 35.74 -3.19 -6.83
N LEU A 492 35.73 -2.29 -7.79
CA LEU A 492 35.20 -2.47 -9.13
C LEU A 492 36.31 -2.65 -10.18
N GLY A 493 35.93 -2.90 -11.44
CA GLY A 493 36.82 -2.89 -12.60
C GLY A 493 37.27 -4.25 -13.10
N GLN A 494 36.92 -5.37 -12.45
CA GLN A 494 37.28 -6.72 -12.90
C GLN A 494 36.59 -7.07 -14.21
N ALA A 495 37.30 -7.82 -15.10
CA ALA A 495 36.69 -8.36 -16.32
C ALA A 495 35.64 -9.44 -15.99
N MET A 496 34.48 -9.35 -16.63
CA MET A 496 33.32 -10.16 -16.26
C MET A 496 32.84 -11.10 -17.38
N ASN A 497 33.39 -11.05 -18.59
CA ASN A 497 32.87 -11.83 -19.72
C ASN A 497 32.76 -13.33 -19.48
N ALA A 498 33.69 -13.93 -18.67
CA ALA A 498 33.62 -15.34 -18.31
C ALA A 498 32.42 -15.72 -17.43
N TYR A 499 31.76 -14.73 -16.82
CA TYR A 499 30.62 -14.87 -15.91
C TYR A 499 29.31 -14.35 -16.53
N LEU A 500 29.29 -14.16 -17.85
CA LEU A 500 28.12 -13.77 -18.60
C LEU A 500 27.69 -14.89 -19.53
N TYR A 501 26.40 -14.95 -19.82
CA TYR A 501 25.84 -15.88 -20.81
C TYR A 501 24.70 -15.20 -21.59
N ASP A 502 24.44 -15.69 -22.80
CA ASP A 502 23.25 -15.30 -23.55
C ASP A 502 22.04 -16.15 -23.09
N PRO A 503 21.02 -15.56 -22.50
CA PRO A 503 19.82 -16.30 -22.10
C PRO A 503 18.93 -16.72 -23.29
N GLY A 504 19.20 -16.20 -24.50
CA GLY A 504 18.32 -16.36 -25.66
C GLY A 504 16.97 -15.64 -25.54
N TYR A 505 16.79 -14.83 -24.48
CA TYR A 505 15.58 -14.06 -24.23
C TYR A 505 15.68 -12.68 -24.89
N ILE A 506 14.71 -12.37 -25.75
CA ILE A 506 14.60 -11.07 -26.40
C ILE A 506 13.45 -10.32 -25.73
N PRO A 507 13.73 -9.22 -25.01
CA PRO A 507 12.68 -8.43 -24.39
C PRO A 507 11.75 -7.80 -25.45
N VAL A 508 10.47 -7.63 -25.13
CA VAL A 508 9.55 -6.85 -25.98
C VAL A 508 10.10 -5.42 -26.09
N GLY A 509 10.17 -4.91 -27.34
CA GLY A 509 10.74 -3.59 -27.60
C GLY A 509 12.27 -3.56 -27.66
N ALA A 510 12.95 -4.71 -27.66
CA ALA A 510 14.37 -4.85 -27.94
C ALA A 510 14.59 -5.63 -29.25
N PRO A 511 15.62 -5.31 -30.05
CA PRO A 511 15.88 -6.01 -31.31
C PRO A 511 16.62 -7.34 -31.12
N GLN A 512 17.19 -7.60 -29.92
CA GLN A 512 17.98 -8.79 -29.65
C GLN A 512 18.11 -9.08 -28.14
N SER A 513 18.68 -10.24 -27.78
CA SER A 513 19.05 -10.60 -26.42
C SER A 513 20.21 -9.75 -25.88
N PHE A 514 20.34 -9.76 -24.54
CA PHE A 514 21.46 -9.18 -23.81
C PHE A 514 22.20 -10.25 -23.03
N PRO A 515 23.48 -10.04 -22.70
CA PRO A 515 24.16 -10.93 -21.78
C PRO A 515 23.61 -10.78 -20.36
N TRP A 516 23.34 -11.90 -19.72
CA TRP A 516 22.96 -11.95 -18.30
C TRP A 516 24.15 -12.40 -17.43
N VAL A 517 24.18 -11.93 -16.21
CA VAL A 517 25.15 -12.35 -15.22
C VAL A 517 24.83 -13.78 -14.77
N ASP A 518 25.78 -14.72 -14.88
CA ASP A 518 25.66 -16.05 -14.31
C ASP A 518 25.89 -15.98 -12.79
N TRP A 519 24.78 -15.69 -12.08
CA TRP A 519 24.83 -15.51 -10.63
C TRP A 519 25.34 -16.74 -9.88
N ALA A 520 25.02 -17.93 -10.33
CA ALA A 520 25.46 -19.17 -9.69
C ALA A 520 26.99 -19.27 -9.67
N ARG A 521 27.63 -19.00 -10.81
CA ARG A 521 29.07 -18.98 -10.91
C ARG A 521 29.71 -17.79 -10.21
N VAL A 522 29.15 -16.60 -10.35
CA VAL A 522 29.62 -15.41 -9.63
C VAL A 522 29.61 -15.66 -8.13
N LYS A 523 28.50 -16.15 -7.58
CA LYS A 523 28.33 -16.41 -6.14
C LYS A 523 29.36 -17.40 -5.59
N THR A 524 29.70 -18.42 -6.35
CA THR A 524 30.60 -19.51 -5.89
C THR A 524 32.07 -19.26 -6.20
N GLU A 525 32.38 -18.70 -7.38
CA GLU A 525 33.74 -18.60 -7.88
C GLU A 525 34.38 -17.21 -7.69
N LEU A 526 33.55 -16.15 -7.74
CA LEU A 526 34.06 -14.77 -7.82
C LEU A 526 33.72 -13.97 -6.55
N TRP A 527 32.50 -14.04 -6.07
CA TRP A 527 32.05 -13.25 -4.91
C TRP A 527 32.91 -13.39 -3.66
N PRO A 528 33.39 -14.60 -3.29
CA PRO A 528 34.27 -14.76 -2.15
C PRO A 528 35.67 -14.11 -2.30
N LYS A 529 36.01 -13.73 -3.54
CA LYS A 529 37.30 -13.08 -3.85
C LYS A 529 37.22 -11.57 -3.96
N PHE A 530 36.01 -11.01 -3.87
CA PHE A 530 35.83 -9.56 -3.95
C PHE A 530 36.46 -8.87 -2.74
N VAL A 531 37.15 -7.77 -3.02
CA VAL A 531 37.79 -6.94 -2.01
C VAL A 531 36.78 -5.89 -1.56
N LYS A 532 36.49 -5.82 -0.26
CA LYS A 532 35.60 -4.81 0.30
C LYS A 532 36.15 -3.40 0.10
N ASP A 533 35.26 -2.48 -0.24
CA ASP A 533 35.49 -1.06 -0.14
C ASP A 533 35.01 -0.58 1.24
N VAL A 534 35.94 -0.58 2.20
CA VAL A 534 35.61 -0.30 3.60
C VAL A 534 35.13 1.12 3.84
N PRO A 535 35.74 2.18 3.26
CA PRO A 535 35.27 3.54 3.47
C PRO A 535 33.81 3.73 3.02
N ASN A 536 33.49 3.36 1.79
CA ASN A 536 32.13 3.52 1.24
C ASN A 536 31.13 2.66 2.00
N SER A 537 31.47 1.39 2.27
CA SER A 537 30.63 0.49 3.06
C SER A 537 30.28 1.07 4.44
N THR A 538 31.25 1.68 5.10
CA THR A 538 31.05 2.27 6.44
C THR A 538 30.18 3.51 6.36
N TYR A 539 30.41 4.37 5.38
CA TYR A 539 29.61 5.59 5.19
C TYR A 539 28.15 5.26 4.93
N ASP A 540 27.86 4.39 3.95
CA ASP A 540 26.52 4.03 3.53
C ASP A 540 25.74 3.25 4.62
N SER A 541 26.44 2.44 5.42
CA SER A 541 25.83 1.78 6.57
C SER A 541 25.39 2.83 7.61
N ILE A 542 26.28 3.72 8.02
CA ILE A 542 26.01 4.70 9.05
C ILE A 542 24.92 5.69 8.62
N THR A 543 24.96 6.19 7.38
CA THR A 543 23.98 7.16 6.87
C THR A 543 22.59 6.57 6.65
N GLY A 544 22.44 5.25 6.75
CA GLY A 544 21.15 4.56 6.71
C GLY A 544 20.44 4.46 8.06
N ASP A 545 21.15 4.71 9.18
CA ASP A 545 20.68 4.41 10.53
C ASP A 545 19.97 5.58 11.18
N TYR A 546 18.82 5.34 11.79
CA TYR A 546 18.18 6.32 12.66
C TYR A 546 17.20 5.69 13.66
N ARG A 547 16.84 6.46 14.70
CA ARG A 547 15.77 6.11 15.64
C ARG A 547 14.82 7.28 15.79
N TYR A 548 13.54 6.96 16.04
CA TYR A 548 12.50 7.94 16.26
C TYR A 548 11.58 7.47 17.38
N THR A 549 11.21 8.40 18.26
CA THR A 549 10.19 8.14 19.29
C THR A 549 9.15 9.23 19.27
N GLU A 550 7.87 8.86 19.41
CA GLU A 550 6.76 9.82 19.48
C GLU A 550 5.81 9.43 20.61
N ARG A 551 5.41 10.41 21.41
CA ARG A 551 4.44 10.25 22.47
C ARG A 551 3.34 11.27 22.32
N LEU A 552 2.10 10.82 22.43
CA LEU A 552 0.97 11.71 22.39
C LEU A 552 0.00 11.42 23.54
N VAL A 553 -0.69 12.48 23.96
CA VAL A 553 -1.80 12.44 24.91
C VAL A 553 -2.90 13.33 24.36
N THR A 554 -4.09 12.77 24.16
CA THR A 554 -5.18 13.48 23.48
C THR A 554 -6.50 13.33 24.22
N PRO A 555 -6.77 14.17 25.25
CA PRO A 555 -8.09 14.25 25.87
C PRO A 555 -9.10 14.88 24.92
N TYR A 556 -10.36 14.49 25.06
CA TYR A 556 -11.45 15.05 24.29
C TYR A 556 -12.78 15.09 25.06
N LEU A 557 -13.67 15.93 24.57
CA LEU A 557 -15.07 16.04 24.98
C LEU A 557 -15.95 16.20 23.75
N SER A 558 -17.02 15.42 23.69
CA SER A 558 -18.06 15.44 22.67
C SER A 558 -19.40 15.63 23.33
N LEU A 559 -20.16 16.65 22.95
CA LEU A 559 -21.54 16.92 23.41
C LEU A 559 -22.51 16.40 22.37
N HIS A 560 -23.50 15.66 22.80
CA HIS A 560 -24.51 15.03 21.97
C HIS A 560 -25.88 15.65 22.30
N TYR A 561 -26.66 15.83 21.27
CA TYR A 561 -28.10 16.17 21.41
C TYR A 561 -28.87 15.42 20.32
N ALA A 562 -29.80 14.59 20.72
CA ALA A 562 -30.58 13.79 19.79
C ALA A 562 -32.09 13.95 20.07
N THR A 563 -32.85 14.02 19.00
CA THR A 563 -34.31 13.89 18.95
C THR A 563 -34.64 12.71 18.04
N ASP A 564 -35.93 12.48 17.76
CA ASP A 564 -36.29 11.39 16.82
C ASP A 564 -35.79 11.61 15.40
N ASP A 565 -35.67 12.88 14.98
CA ASP A 565 -35.31 13.23 13.60
C ASP A 565 -33.97 13.97 13.48
N THR A 566 -33.41 14.46 14.59
CA THR A 566 -32.20 15.30 14.54
C THR A 566 -31.14 14.81 15.51
N THR A 567 -29.90 14.68 15.03
CA THR A 567 -28.74 14.41 15.90
C THR A 567 -27.67 15.48 15.67
N LEU A 568 -27.22 16.11 16.76
CA LEU A 568 -26.14 17.11 16.76
C LEU A 568 -25.02 16.61 17.67
N VAL A 569 -23.79 16.65 17.14
CA VAL A 569 -22.57 16.30 17.88
C VAL A 569 -21.57 17.43 17.74
N ALA A 570 -21.15 18.03 18.84
CA ALA A 570 -20.13 19.09 18.86
C ALA A 570 -18.99 18.66 19.80
N GLY A 571 -17.77 18.69 19.29
CA GLY A 571 -16.64 18.16 20.05
C GLY A 571 -15.38 18.97 19.97
N LEU A 572 -14.52 18.78 20.95
CA LEU A 572 -13.20 19.37 21.01
C LEU A 572 -12.20 18.32 21.50
N ARG A 573 -11.13 18.12 20.70
CA ARG A 573 -10.00 17.26 21.05
C ARG A 573 -8.74 18.12 21.20
N TYR A 574 -7.95 17.87 22.20
CA TYR A 574 -6.65 18.50 22.40
C TYR A 574 -5.55 17.49 22.07
N ASP A 575 -4.74 17.81 21.09
CA ASP A 575 -3.60 17.01 20.68
C ASP A 575 -2.31 17.59 21.26
N HIS A 576 -1.62 16.77 22.04
CA HIS A 576 -0.30 17.11 22.58
C HIS A 576 0.68 16.02 22.21
N THR A 577 1.61 16.34 21.28
CA THR A 577 2.62 15.43 20.74
C THR A 577 4.03 15.91 21.05
N ARG A 578 4.91 14.98 21.45
CA ARG A 578 6.35 15.19 21.60
C ARG A 578 7.09 14.07 20.88
N PHE A 579 8.20 14.42 20.24
CA PHE A 579 9.05 13.43 19.58
C PHE A 579 10.53 13.68 19.83
N SER A 580 11.34 12.64 19.56
CA SER A 580 12.80 12.71 19.50
C SER A 580 13.27 11.91 18.30
N ALA A 581 14.18 12.48 17.53
CA ALA A 581 14.91 11.84 16.44
C ALA A 581 16.38 11.68 16.84
N PHE A 582 16.97 10.54 16.50
CA PHE A 582 18.36 10.24 16.71
C PHE A 582 18.98 9.89 15.37
N GLN A 583 19.99 10.64 14.98
CA GLN A 583 20.65 10.55 13.67
C GLN A 583 22.15 10.47 13.85
N PRO A 584 22.91 9.74 13.02
CA PRO A 584 24.35 9.77 13.02
C PRO A 584 24.86 11.19 12.69
N THR A 585 25.99 11.55 13.27
CA THR A 585 26.64 12.84 13.01
C THR A 585 27.46 12.76 11.74
N ILE A 586 27.20 13.68 10.80
CA ILE A 586 27.97 13.79 9.55
C ILE A 586 28.68 15.14 9.56
N THR A 587 29.98 15.12 9.35
CA THR A 587 30.83 16.33 9.31
C THR A 587 31.84 16.22 8.18
N GLY A 588 31.82 17.19 7.25
CA GLY A 588 32.75 17.24 6.12
C GLY A 588 32.76 15.97 5.27
N GLY A 589 31.60 15.35 5.03
CA GLY A 589 31.46 14.10 4.26
C GLY A 589 31.89 12.85 5.01
N THR A 590 32.24 12.95 6.30
CA THR A 590 32.58 11.79 7.16
C THR A 590 31.41 11.46 8.08
N ALA A 591 30.95 10.21 8.05
CA ALA A 591 29.89 9.72 8.91
C ALA A 591 30.48 9.14 10.22
N SER A 592 29.85 9.49 11.34
CA SER A 592 30.18 8.96 12.68
C SER A 592 28.97 8.21 13.24
N ALA A 593 29.21 7.05 13.81
CA ALA A 593 28.15 6.28 14.49
C ALA A 593 27.64 6.94 15.78
N VAL A 594 28.20 8.10 16.19
CA VAL A 594 27.69 8.89 17.33
C VAL A 594 26.37 9.53 16.95
N MET A 595 25.31 9.16 17.66
CA MET A 595 23.96 9.67 17.39
C MET A 595 23.73 11.04 18.03
N THR A 596 23.33 11.99 17.21
CA THR A 596 22.84 13.30 17.66
C THR A 596 21.32 13.23 17.87
N ARG A 597 20.85 13.81 18.97
CA ARG A 597 19.42 13.85 19.33
C ARG A 597 18.83 15.21 19.00
N SER A 598 17.75 15.18 18.21
CA SER A 598 16.84 16.31 17.98
C SER A 598 15.51 16.04 18.70
N THR A 599 14.89 17.08 19.24
CA THR A 599 13.59 16.97 19.92
C THR A 599 12.63 18.01 19.39
N GLY A 600 11.36 17.65 19.28
CA GLY A 600 10.31 18.57 18.87
C GLY A 600 8.96 18.20 19.50
N GLY A 601 7.96 18.98 19.15
CA GLY A 601 6.60 18.73 19.60
C GLY A 601 5.64 19.82 19.17
N TYR A 602 4.37 19.55 19.30
CA TYR A 602 3.30 20.49 18.92
C TYR A 602 2.04 20.26 19.75
N GLN A 603 1.17 21.26 19.73
CA GLN A 603 -0.10 21.24 20.44
C GLN A 603 -1.17 21.87 19.55
N TYR A 604 -2.32 21.19 19.41
CA TYR A 604 -3.44 21.69 18.61
C TYR A 604 -4.78 21.41 19.28
N LEU A 605 -5.70 22.35 19.08
CA LEU A 605 -7.11 22.15 19.36
C LEU A 605 -7.82 21.77 18.05
N LEU A 606 -8.57 20.69 18.10
CA LEU A 606 -9.26 20.07 16.97
C LEU A 606 -10.78 20.08 17.23
N PRO A 607 -11.47 21.18 16.85
CA PRO A 607 -12.92 21.24 16.95
C PRO A 607 -13.57 20.37 15.88
N SER A 608 -14.74 19.81 16.21
CA SER A 608 -15.62 19.10 15.29
C SER A 608 -17.08 19.42 15.54
N PHE A 609 -17.87 19.37 14.48
CA PHE A 609 -19.33 19.48 14.55
C PHE A 609 -19.96 18.59 13.49
N THR A 610 -20.99 17.84 13.87
CA THR A 610 -21.79 17.04 12.95
C THR A 610 -23.27 17.28 13.25
N GLY A 611 -24.04 17.54 12.23
CA GLY A 611 -25.51 17.61 12.28
C GLY A 611 -26.11 16.61 11.32
N ILE A 612 -27.09 15.87 11.78
CA ILE A 612 -27.82 14.86 11.02
C ILE A 612 -29.30 15.20 11.13
N GLN A 613 -30.00 15.25 9.98
CA GLN A 613 -31.45 15.42 9.90
C GLN A 613 -32.02 14.23 9.15
N ASP A 614 -32.88 13.51 9.82
CA ASP A 614 -33.69 12.45 9.23
C ASP A 614 -35.03 13.04 8.72
N PHE A 615 -35.47 12.55 7.55
CA PHE A 615 -36.72 12.93 6.94
C PHE A 615 -37.56 11.68 6.64
N ALA A 616 -38.85 11.85 6.54
CA ALA A 616 -39.76 10.78 6.20
C ALA A 616 -39.35 10.05 4.89
N GLY A 617 -39.57 8.74 4.85
CA GLY A 617 -39.28 7.92 3.68
C GLY A 617 -37.82 7.53 3.51
N GLY A 618 -37.07 7.45 4.60
CA GLY A 618 -35.68 6.96 4.59
C GLY A 618 -34.68 7.95 4.01
N LYS A 619 -34.97 9.24 4.06
CA LYS A 619 -34.02 10.30 3.61
C LYS A 619 -33.26 10.85 4.79
N LYS A 620 -31.95 11.10 4.58
CA LYS A 620 -31.06 11.63 5.62
C LYS A 620 -30.13 12.68 5.01
N LEU A 621 -29.96 13.80 5.70
CA LEU A 621 -28.99 14.83 5.38
C LEU A 621 -27.94 14.91 6.49
N ARG A 622 -26.66 14.85 6.12
CA ARG A 622 -25.54 15.02 7.03
C ARG A 622 -24.75 16.26 6.68
N PHE A 623 -24.34 16.99 7.69
CA PHE A 623 -23.40 18.10 7.61
C PHE A 623 -22.27 17.82 8.62
N SER A 624 -21.02 18.01 8.23
CA SER A 624 -19.91 17.85 9.15
C SER A 624 -18.82 18.88 8.90
N TYR A 625 -18.30 19.45 9.98
CA TYR A 625 -17.07 20.23 10.00
C TYR A 625 -16.09 19.59 10.97
N SER A 626 -14.81 19.49 10.59
CA SER A 626 -13.77 19.02 11.50
C SER A 626 -12.43 19.63 11.16
N ARG A 627 -11.60 19.85 12.19
CA ARG A 627 -10.18 20.13 12.02
C ARG A 627 -9.36 18.89 12.33
N THR A 628 -8.46 18.51 11.41
CA THR A 628 -7.58 17.34 11.54
C THR A 628 -6.14 17.69 11.29
N LEU A 629 -5.23 16.79 11.69
CA LEU A 629 -3.79 16.91 11.50
C LEU A 629 -3.28 15.86 10.51
N GLY A 630 -2.20 16.18 9.81
CA GLY A 630 -1.37 15.25 9.07
C GLY A 630 0.05 15.28 9.64
N ARG A 631 0.38 14.34 10.52
CA ARG A 631 1.69 14.29 11.15
C ARG A 631 2.79 14.04 10.12
N PRO A 632 3.98 14.67 10.24
CA PRO A 632 5.14 14.27 9.45
C PRO A 632 5.44 12.79 9.68
N THR A 633 5.92 12.09 8.66
CA THR A 633 6.37 10.70 8.85
C THR A 633 7.66 10.67 9.68
N PRO A 634 7.93 9.60 10.44
CA PRO A 634 9.21 9.45 11.13
C PRO A 634 10.41 9.61 10.21
N GLY A 635 10.35 9.11 8.98
CA GLY A 635 11.39 9.28 7.97
C GLY A 635 11.62 10.74 7.58
N ASN A 636 10.56 11.53 7.43
CA ASN A 636 10.70 12.95 7.10
C ASN A 636 11.43 13.76 8.21
N ILE A 637 11.33 13.33 9.45
CA ILE A 637 11.98 13.97 10.60
C ILE A 637 13.37 13.42 10.86
N ALA A 638 13.51 12.08 10.84
CA ALA A 638 14.67 11.39 11.40
C ALA A 638 15.65 10.83 10.35
N GLN A 639 15.38 11.01 9.04
CA GLN A 639 16.31 10.55 8.01
C GLN A 639 17.65 11.27 8.17
N PRO A 640 18.79 10.54 8.27
CA PRO A 640 20.12 11.14 8.31
C PRO A 640 20.46 11.92 7.05
N GLU A 641 21.45 12.77 7.15
CA GLU A 641 22.06 13.40 5.99
C GLU A 641 22.82 12.35 5.18
N SER A 642 22.66 12.34 3.86
CA SER A 642 23.44 11.53 2.93
C SER A 642 23.89 12.39 1.74
N LEU A 643 25.17 12.31 1.41
CA LEU A 643 25.77 12.95 0.26
C LEU A 643 25.75 11.96 -0.91
N ASN A 644 25.20 12.36 -2.02
CA ASN A 644 25.20 11.62 -3.28
C ASN A 644 25.82 12.49 -4.37
N CYS A 645 27.01 12.10 -4.83
CA CYS A 645 27.65 12.72 -5.99
C CYS A 645 27.40 11.81 -7.19
N GLY A 646 26.76 12.34 -8.24
CA GLY A 646 26.42 11.59 -9.45
C GLY A 646 27.65 10.96 -10.11
N ASP A 647 27.46 9.82 -10.78
CA ASP A 647 28.50 9.21 -11.61
C ASP A 647 28.98 10.21 -12.67
N GLU A 648 30.29 10.23 -12.98
CA GLU A 648 30.91 11.09 -14.01
C GLU A 648 30.23 10.97 -15.40
N ASP A 649 29.47 9.90 -15.64
CA ASP A 649 28.72 9.64 -16.86
C ASP A 649 27.47 10.55 -17.03
N SER A 650 27.00 11.21 -15.98
CA SER A 650 25.85 12.13 -16.07
C SER A 650 26.18 13.57 -16.45
N GLY A 651 27.44 13.84 -16.76
CA GLY A 651 27.89 15.10 -17.38
C GLY A 651 28.07 16.29 -16.42
N GLY A 652 28.14 16.07 -15.13
CA GLY A 652 28.43 17.09 -14.13
C GLY A 652 28.50 16.49 -12.73
N ALA A 653 29.53 16.85 -11.98
CA ALA A 653 29.68 16.44 -10.59
C ALA A 653 28.77 17.29 -9.67
N ASP A 654 27.48 17.27 -9.88
CA ASP A 654 26.53 17.91 -8.99
C ASP A 654 26.25 16.99 -7.80
N CYS A 655 26.97 17.25 -6.70
CA CYS A 655 26.69 16.56 -5.45
C CYS A 655 25.38 17.07 -4.85
N SER A 656 24.53 16.13 -4.42
CA SER A 656 23.29 16.42 -3.72
C SER A 656 23.29 15.86 -2.30
N ILE A 657 22.68 16.60 -1.39
CA ILE A 657 22.48 16.20 -0.01
C ILE A 657 21.00 15.84 0.15
N SER A 658 20.70 14.68 0.71
CA SER A 658 19.36 14.32 1.15
C SER A 658 19.33 14.19 2.66
N ARG A 659 18.33 14.82 3.33
CA ARG A 659 18.18 14.74 4.79
C ARG A 659 16.75 14.94 5.25
N GLY A 660 16.44 14.49 6.47
CA GLY A 660 15.21 14.81 7.16
C GLY A 660 15.17 16.24 7.70
N ASN A 661 14.03 16.61 8.26
CA ASN A 661 13.82 17.94 8.85
C ASN A 661 13.10 17.85 10.19
N PRO A 662 13.81 17.97 11.33
CA PRO A 662 13.19 17.94 12.67
C PRO A 662 12.27 19.13 12.97
N ASP A 663 12.36 20.22 12.21
CA ASP A 663 11.57 21.45 12.42
C ASP A 663 10.21 21.41 11.70
N LEU A 664 9.85 20.27 11.09
CA LEU A 664 8.57 20.12 10.41
C LEU A 664 7.40 20.28 11.38
N ARG A 665 6.44 21.09 10.94
CA ARG A 665 5.12 21.21 11.56
C ARG A 665 4.16 20.24 10.93
N PRO A 666 3.18 19.67 11.69
CA PRO A 666 2.14 18.86 11.10
C PRO A 666 1.26 19.71 10.16
N ARG A 667 0.79 19.07 9.07
CA ARG A 667 -0.28 19.64 8.25
C ARG A 667 -1.52 19.81 9.10
N ARG A 668 -2.29 20.86 8.82
CA ARG A 668 -3.57 21.11 9.46
C ARG A 668 -4.64 21.28 8.39
N SER A 669 -5.69 20.46 8.47
CA SER A 669 -6.79 20.51 7.53
C SER A 669 -8.09 20.93 8.20
N ASP A 670 -8.74 21.95 7.65
CA ASP A 670 -10.14 22.27 7.93
C ASP A 670 -10.98 21.54 6.88
N ASN A 671 -11.93 20.70 7.32
CA ASN A 671 -12.73 19.83 6.46
C ASN A 671 -14.21 20.19 6.60
N LEU A 672 -14.91 20.23 5.48
CA LEU A 672 -16.35 20.45 5.40
C LEU A 672 -16.98 19.38 4.52
N ASP A 673 -18.07 18.77 4.98
CA ASP A 673 -18.76 17.71 4.28
C ASP A 673 -20.27 17.93 4.35
N VAL A 674 -20.95 17.67 3.25
CA VAL A 674 -22.41 17.60 3.15
C VAL A 674 -22.78 16.35 2.39
N GLN A 675 -23.66 15.52 2.92
CA GLN A 675 -24.09 14.29 2.28
C GLN A 675 -25.59 14.09 2.41
N PHE A 676 -26.25 13.83 1.28
CA PHE A 676 -27.60 13.37 1.22
C PHE A 676 -27.64 11.87 0.98
N GLU A 677 -28.47 11.15 1.74
CA GLU A 677 -28.66 9.70 1.64
C GLU A 677 -30.15 9.41 1.49
N GLN A 678 -30.47 8.49 0.60
CA GLN A 678 -31.81 7.94 0.45
C GLN A 678 -31.73 6.43 0.61
N TYR A 679 -32.36 5.95 1.66
CA TYR A 679 -32.54 4.53 1.91
C TYR A 679 -33.89 4.09 1.39
N PHE A 680 -33.91 2.99 0.64
CA PHE A 680 -35.13 2.43 0.07
C PHE A 680 -35.09 0.91 0.09
N HIS A 681 -36.26 0.27 0.02
CA HIS A 681 -36.38 -1.16 0.24
C HIS A 681 -35.68 -1.63 1.51
N LYS A 682 -35.28 -2.89 1.54
CA LYS A 682 -34.61 -3.45 2.71
C LYS A 682 -33.10 -3.06 2.77
N ASP A 683 -32.44 -2.94 1.62
CA ASP A 683 -30.99 -2.79 1.54
C ASP A 683 -30.50 -1.81 0.46
N GLY A 684 -31.42 -1.08 -0.19
CA GLY A 684 -31.10 -0.09 -1.22
C GLY A 684 -30.61 1.24 -0.63
N ILE A 685 -29.59 1.83 -1.25
CA ILE A 685 -29.07 3.17 -0.94
C ILE A 685 -28.73 3.94 -2.21
N ILE A 686 -29.07 5.22 -2.21
CA ILE A 686 -28.48 6.22 -3.11
C ILE A 686 -27.92 7.32 -2.22
N SER A 687 -26.67 7.72 -2.44
CA SER A 687 -26.10 8.85 -1.73
C SER A 687 -25.34 9.78 -2.68
N LEU A 688 -25.39 11.06 -2.34
CA LEU A 688 -24.66 12.13 -3.00
C LEU A 688 -24.00 12.99 -1.94
N GLY A 689 -22.67 13.08 -1.97
CA GLY A 689 -21.87 13.87 -1.05
C GLY A 689 -21.01 14.89 -1.78
N ALA A 690 -20.76 16.03 -1.13
CA ALA A 690 -19.77 17.00 -1.53
C ALA A 690 -18.88 17.33 -0.33
N PHE A 691 -17.58 17.53 -0.58
CA PHE A 691 -16.65 17.87 0.48
C PHE A 691 -15.58 18.87 0.03
N ALA A 692 -15.01 19.55 1.01
CA ALA A 692 -13.91 20.47 0.82
C ALA A 692 -12.88 20.32 1.96
N LYS A 693 -11.59 20.38 1.61
CA LYS A 693 -10.47 20.36 2.56
C LYS A 693 -9.52 21.50 2.27
N TRP A 694 -9.20 22.29 3.30
CA TRP A 694 -8.21 23.37 3.25
C TRP A 694 -7.04 22.98 4.12
N ILE A 695 -5.90 22.62 3.46
CA ILE A 695 -4.71 22.10 4.13
C ILE A 695 -3.67 23.21 4.23
N LYS A 696 -3.21 23.49 5.43
CA LYS A 696 -2.13 24.42 5.75
C LYS A 696 -0.88 23.66 6.18
N ASP A 697 0.29 24.30 6.01
CA ASP A 697 1.59 23.73 6.34
C ASP A 697 1.82 22.36 5.63
N ASP A 698 1.39 22.23 4.36
CA ASP A 698 1.58 20.99 3.61
C ASP A 698 3.06 20.65 3.50
N ILE A 699 3.41 19.38 3.41
CA ILE A 699 4.81 18.93 3.46
C ILE A 699 5.16 18.30 2.11
N PHE A 700 6.18 18.86 1.47
CA PHE A 700 6.74 18.32 0.23
C PHE A 700 8.25 18.16 0.37
N THR A 701 8.81 17.15 -0.27
CA THR A 701 10.26 17.04 -0.42
C THR A 701 10.68 17.91 -1.59
N LEU A 702 11.43 18.94 -1.29
CA LEU A 702 11.91 19.93 -2.26
C LEU A 702 13.43 19.88 -2.36
N THR A 703 13.96 20.26 -3.52
CA THR A 703 15.38 20.50 -3.73
C THR A 703 15.62 21.99 -3.72
N THR A 704 16.55 22.43 -2.86
CA THR A 704 16.97 23.84 -2.75
C THR A 704 18.49 23.93 -2.83
N THR A 705 19.02 25.01 -3.36
CA THR A 705 20.46 25.28 -3.35
C THR A 705 20.84 25.88 -2.01
N GLN A 706 21.77 25.25 -1.29
CA GLN A 706 22.26 25.71 0.01
C GLN A 706 23.79 25.84 -0.02
N LEU A 707 24.30 26.95 0.52
CA LEU A 707 25.74 27.18 0.72
C LEU A 707 26.15 26.46 2.01
N ILE A 708 26.97 25.43 1.92
CA ILE A 708 27.50 24.68 3.06
C ILE A 708 29.01 24.62 2.89
N ASP A 709 29.76 25.11 3.90
CA ASP A 709 31.24 25.16 3.89
C ASP A 709 31.80 25.81 2.61
N ASP A 710 31.23 26.95 2.20
CA ASP A 710 31.56 27.70 0.99
C ASP A 710 31.34 26.95 -0.34
N VAL A 711 30.60 25.83 -0.34
CA VAL A 711 30.22 25.07 -1.52
C VAL A 711 28.68 25.06 -1.68
N ASN A 712 28.21 25.32 -2.89
CA ASN A 712 26.78 25.21 -3.19
C ASN A 712 26.40 23.73 -3.40
N TYR A 713 25.50 23.23 -2.54
CA TYR A 713 24.92 21.89 -2.66
C TYR A 713 23.45 21.98 -3.04
N ARG A 714 22.99 21.02 -3.82
CA ARG A 714 21.56 20.77 -4.01
C ARG A 714 21.04 19.95 -2.83
N VAL A 715 20.30 20.58 -1.92
CA VAL A 715 19.78 19.94 -0.71
C VAL A 715 18.34 19.53 -0.92
N ARG A 716 18.08 18.22 -0.88
CA ARG A 716 16.77 17.64 -0.96
C ARG A 716 16.26 17.29 0.43
N GLN A 717 15.24 18.00 0.90
CA GLN A 717 14.66 17.76 2.22
C GLN A 717 13.16 18.06 2.25
N PRO A 718 12.39 17.44 3.16
CA PRO A 718 10.99 17.78 3.38
C PRO A 718 10.88 19.16 4.05
N LEU A 719 10.01 19.99 3.49
CA LEU A 719 9.73 21.36 3.98
C LEU A 719 8.22 21.57 4.09
N ASN A 720 7.79 22.42 5.03
CA ASN A 720 6.42 22.92 5.04
C ASN A 720 6.29 23.95 3.91
N ALA A 721 5.42 23.66 2.98
CA ALA A 721 5.11 24.52 1.85
C ALA A 721 3.77 25.24 2.02
N ASP A 722 3.35 25.93 0.98
CA ASP A 722 2.13 26.74 0.93
C ASP A 722 0.84 25.87 1.07
N ASN A 723 -0.28 26.56 1.14
CA ASN A 723 -1.59 25.93 1.35
C ASN A 723 -2.05 25.10 0.16
N SER A 724 -2.62 23.96 0.46
CA SER A 724 -3.28 23.07 -0.51
C SER A 724 -4.81 23.07 -0.30
N ARG A 725 -5.56 22.76 -1.35
CA ARG A 725 -7.02 22.66 -1.31
C ARG A 725 -7.49 21.45 -2.10
N LEU A 726 -8.52 20.78 -1.59
CA LEU A 726 -9.15 19.65 -2.26
C LEU A 726 -10.67 19.78 -2.18
N TYR A 727 -11.32 19.58 -3.30
CA TYR A 727 -12.78 19.51 -3.42
C TYR A 727 -13.17 18.20 -4.09
N GLY A 728 -14.30 17.64 -3.71
CA GLY A 728 -14.80 16.45 -4.36
C GLY A 728 -16.32 16.28 -4.27
N ILE A 729 -16.83 15.46 -5.18
CA ILE A 729 -18.22 15.01 -5.20
C ILE A 729 -18.19 13.48 -5.22
N GLU A 730 -18.93 12.85 -4.34
CA GLU A 730 -19.08 11.41 -4.22
C GLU A 730 -20.51 10.99 -4.51
N PHE A 731 -20.71 10.05 -5.41
CA PHE A 731 -21.98 9.41 -5.69
C PHE A 731 -21.89 7.92 -5.40
N GLN A 732 -22.92 7.36 -4.81
CA GLN A 732 -23.06 5.91 -4.58
C GLN A 732 -24.50 5.49 -4.84
N ALA A 733 -24.67 4.36 -5.51
CA ALA A 733 -25.94 3.65 -5.64
C ALA A 733 -25.68 2.15 -5.48
N ALA A 734 -26.43 1.50 -4.62
CA ALA A 734 -26.40 0.06 -4.46
C ALA A 734 -27.79 -0.44 -4.08
N ASP A 735 -28.15 -1.63 -4.55
CA ASP A 735 -29.39 -2.28 -4.15
C ASP A 735 -29.19 -3.81 -4.15
N HIS A 736 -30.05 -4.52 -3.48
CA HIS A 736 -30.01 -5.95 -3.33
C HIS A 736 -31.29 -6.61 -3.85
N ASP A 737 -31.14 -7.77 -4.51
CA ASP A 737 -32.24 -8.59 -5.01
C ASP A 737 -33.17 -7.86 -6.01
N VAL A 738 -32.56 -7.01 -6.86
CA VAL A 738 -33.31 -6.30 -7.91
C VAL A 738 -33.74 -7.28 -8.99
N ASN A 739 -35.02 -7.30 -9.32
CA ASN A 739 -35.52 -8.10 -10.44
C ASN A 739 -35.36 -7.33 -11.76
N LEU A 740 -34.43 -7.75 -12.59
CA LEU A 740 -34.22 -7.20 -13.93
C LEU A 740 -34.46 -8.30 -14.98
N PHE A 741 -35.47 -8.13 -15.80
CA PHE A 741 -35.89 -9.10 -16.85
C PHE A 741 -36.07 -10.55 -16.33
N GLY A 742 -36.60 -10.68 -15.11
CA GLY A 742 -36.80 -11.99 -14.48
C GLY A 742 -35.57 -12.61 -13.82
N GLN A 743 -34.45 -11.91 -13.85
CA GLN A 743 -33.21 -12.30 -13.15
C GLN A 743 -33.02 -11.46 -11.89
N ARG A 744 -32.49 -12.07 -10.82
CA ARG A 744 -32.16 -11.36 -9.57
C ARG A 744 -30.70 -10.91 -9.61
N ILE A 745 -30.49 -9.60 -9.45
CA ILE A 745 -29.17 -8.99 -9.46
C ILE A 745 -28.98 -8.09 -8.24
N ASP A 746 -27.73 -8.00 -7.78
CA ASP A 746 -27.28 -7.08 -6.73
C ASP A 746 -26.30 -6.08 -7.38
N PRO A 747 -26.79 -4.94 -7.91
CA PRO A 747 -25.94 -3.94 -8.55
C PRO A 747 -25.34 -2.99 -7.53
N PHE A 748 -24.10 -2.54 -7.80
CA PHE A 748 -23.52 -1.39 -7.13
C PHE A 748 -22.75 -0.50 -8.10
N PHE A 749 -22.74 0.79 -7.81
CA PHE A 749 -21.95 1.78 -8.55
C PHE A 749 -21.54 2.91 -7.62
N ASN A 750 -20.31 3.36 -7.72
CA ASN A 750 -19.88 4.59 -7.08
C ASN A 750 -18.90 5.35 -7.98
N ALA A 751 -18.94 6.67 -7.87
CA ALA A 751 -18.05 7.56 -8.60
C ALA A 751 -17.65 8.72 -7.72
N THR A 752 -16.37 9.06 -7.74
CA THR A 752 -15.82 10.21 -7.03
C THR A 752 -15.06 11.08 -8.00
N TRP A 753 -15.45 12.36 -8.05
CA TRP A 753 -14.72 13.40 -8.77
C TRP A 753 -13.94 14.26 -7.80
N LEU A 754 -12.66 14.53 -8.13
CA LEU A 754 -11.72 15.26 -7.29
C LEU A 754 -11.07 16.40 -8.06
N LYS A 755 -10.94 17.56 -7.41
CA LYS A 755 -10.20 18.71 -7.90
C LYS A 755 -9.36 19.30 -6.78
N GLY A 756 -8.04 19.20 -6.92
CA GLY A 756 -7.07 19.77 -6.00
C GLY A 756 -6.42 21.02 -6.57
N ARG A 757 -5.76 21.75 -5.71
CA ARG A 757 -4.80 22.81 -6.07
C ARG A 757 -3.77 22.92 -4.96
N MET A 758 -2.50 22.98 -5.33
CA MET A 758 -1.40 23.27 -4.40
C MET A 758 -0.41 24.24 -5.02
N SER A 759 0.27 25.00 -4.19
CA SER A 759 1.35 25.91 -4.60
C SER A 759 2.63 25.51 -3.89
N ILE A 760 3.73 25.54 -4.63
CA ILE A 760 5.05 25.14 -4.16
C ILE A 760 6.01 26.24 -4.51
N THR A 761 6.76 26.71 -3.52
CA THR A 761 7.82 27.69 -3.70
C THR A 761 9.17 27.01 -3.53
N SER A 762 10.01 27.09 -4.55
CA SER A 762 11.40 26.62 -4.56
C SER A 762 12.32 27.73 -5.07
N ASP A 763 13.60 27.46 -5.15
CA ASP A 763 14.59 28.42 -5.72
C ASP A 763 14.28 28.76 -7.20
N ALA A 764 13.62 27.83 -7.92
CA ALA A 764 13.17 28.04 -9.28
C ALA A 764 11.89 28.91 -9.39
N GLY A 765 11.33 29.36 -8.26
CA GLY A 765 10.12 30.18 -8.20
C GLY A 765 8.89 29.44 -7.66
N THR A 766 7.73 30.06 -7.77
CA THR A 766 6.46 29.50 -7.31
C THR A 766 5.72 28.80 -8.45
N ARG A 767 5.43 27.53 -8.27
CA ARG A 767 4.61 26.69 -9.18
C ARG A 767 3.24 26.42 -8.55
N THR A 768 2.19 26.50 -9.35
CA THR A 768 0.85 26.08 -8.95
C THR A 768 0.46 24.85 -9.75
N LEU A 769 0.01 23.82 -9.05
CA LEU A 769 -0.44 22.56 -9.62
C LEU A 769 -1.96 22.41 -9.40
N ASP A 770 -2.69 21.92 -10.42
CA ASP A 770 -4.14 21.74 -10.40
C ASP A 770 -4.58 20.39 -9.79
N ARG A 771 -3.72 19.79 -8.97
CA ARG A 771 -3.96 18.54 -8.23
C ARG A 771 -3.06 18.45 -7.01
N LEU A 772 -3.41 17.58 -6.07
CA LEU A 772 -2.53 17.18 -4.97
C LEU A 772 -1.74 15.92 -5.38
N ILE A 773 -0.69 15.60 -4.62
CA ILE A 773 0.01 14.32 -4.72
C ILE A 773 -0.96 13.19 -4.33
N TYR A 774 -0.95 12.09 -5.07
CA TYR A 774 -1.85 10.93 -4.99
C TYR A 774 -3.31 11.21 -5.32
N GLN A 775 -3.66 12.37 -5.86
CA GLN A 775 -5.02 12.71 -6.22
C GLN A 775 -5.33 12.40 -7.69
N PRO A 776 -6.11 11.36 -8.01
CA PRO A 776 -6.69 11.18 -9.33
C PRO A 776 -7.85 12.16 -9.55
N LYS A 777 -8.22 12.41 -10.79
CA LYS A 777 -9.41 13.22 -11.11
C LYS A 777 -10.71 12.45 -10.90
N TRP A 778 -10.67 11.15 -11.20
CA TRP A 778 -11.81 10.23 -11.09
C TRP A 778 -11.42 8.95 -10.40
N ILE A 779 -12.33 8.45 -9.54
CA ILE A 779 -12.34 7.10 -9.00
C ILE A 779 -13.72 6.55 -9.27
N ILE A 780 -13.84 5.45 -10.01
CA ILE A 780 -15.12 4.88 -10.42
C ILE A 780 -15.09 3.38 -10.15
N ASN A 781 -16.07 2.88 -9.42
CA ASN A 781 -16.21 1.45 -9.18
C ASN A 781 -17.64 1.05 -9.47
N GLY A 782 -17.83 -0.13 -10.03
CA GLY A 782 -19.14 -0.67 -10.30
C GLY A 782 -19.09 -2.16 -10.50
N GLY A 783 -20.25 -2.78 -10.37
CA GLY A 783 -20.38 -4.21 -10.57
C GLY A 783 -21.78 -4.71 -10.30
N ALA A 784 -21.96 -6.00 -10.50
CA ALA A 784 -23.19 -6.67 -10.18
C ALA A 784 -22.96 -8.13 -9.84
N THR A 785 -23.76 -8.67 -8.94
CA THR A 785 -23.88 -10.11 -8.68
C THR A 785 -25.18 -10.62 -9.30
N LEU A 786 -25.10 -11.50 -10.28
CA LEU A 786 -26.23 -12.20 -10.89
C LEU A 786 -26.48 -13.52 -10.16
N ARG A 787 -27.64 -13.67 -9.54
CA ARG A 787 -28.02 -14.93 -8.88
C ARG A 787 -28.33 -16.01 -9.93
N LEU A 788 -27.81 -17.22 -9.71
CA LEU A 788 -27.98 -18.36 -10.61
C LEU A 788 -28.64 -19.54 -9.86
N PRO A 789 -29.98 -19.50 -9.66
CA PRO A 789 -30.66 -20.51 -8.85
C PRO A 789 -30.50 -21.95 -9.37
N ALA A 790 -30.34 -22.12 -10.69
CA ALA A 790 -30.20 -23.42 -11.32
C ALA A 790 -28.97 -24.21 -10.83
N ILE A 791 -27.92 -23.51 -10.38
CA ILE A 791 -26.68 -24.13 -9.89
C ILE A 791 -26.43 -23.82 -8.41
N ASP A 792 -27.42 -23.23 -7.72
CA ASP A 792 -27.26 -22.72 -6.37
C ASP A 792 -25.98 -21.85 -6.24
N GLY A 793 -25.90 -20.83 -7.08
CA GLY A 793 -24.68 -20.00 -7.19
C GLY A 793 -24.94 -18.58 -7.64
N ALA A 794 -23.86 -17.86 -7.90
CA ALA A 794 -23.91 -16.53 -8.47
C ALA A 794 -22.69 -16.24 -9.33
N PHE A 795 -22.89 -15.37 -10.32
CA PHE A 795 -21.84 -14.76 -11.12
C PHE A 795 -21.68 -13.31 -10.73
N ARG A 796 -20.47 -12.89 -10.46
CA ARG A 796 -20.14 -11.51 -10.07
C ARG A 796 -19.13 -10.89 -11.04
N THR A 797 -19.33 -9.63 -11.37
CA THR A 797 -18.36 -8.80 -12.07
C THR A 797 -18.10 -7.53 -11.29
N THR A 798 -16.84 -7.08 -11.28
CA THR A 798 -16.45 -5.78 -10.74
C THR A 798 -15.55 -5.06 -11.73
N VAL A 799 -15.73 -3.76 -11.82
CA VAL A 799 -14.89 -2.84 -12.60
C VAL A 799 -14.41 -1.77 -11.65
N THR A 800 -13.11 -1.54 -11.61
CA THR A 800 -12.51 -0.43 -10.87
C THR A 800 -11.70 0.42 -11.85
N HIS A 801 -11.89 1.73 -11.79
CA HIS A 801 -11.14 2.70 -12.59
C HIS A 801 -10.60 3.80 -11.70
N ARG A 802 -9.31 4.05 -11.81
CA ARG A 802 -8.60 5.14 -11.16
C ARG A 802 -7.91 5.98 -12.23
N GLY A 803 -8.22 7.27 -12.26
CA GLY A 803 -7.55 8.22 -13.16
C GLY A 803 -6.07 8.41 -12.84
N SER A 804 -5.33 9.05 -13.72
CA SER A 804 -3.91 9.39 -13.51
C SER A 804 -3.72 10.33 -12.32
N TYR A 805 -2.59 10.18 -11.62
CA TYR A 805 -2.23 11.04 -10.49
C TYR A 805 -0.72 11.27 -10.41
N MET A 806 -0.32 12.32 -9.70
CA MET A 806 1.07 12.67 -9.41
C MET A 806 1.54 11.95 -8.14
N GLU A 807 2.74 11.39 -8.15
CA GLU A 807 3.40 10.79 -6.98
C GLU A 807 4.50 11.66 -6.42
N GLY A 808 5.20 12.39 -7.26
CA GLY A 808 6.31 13.23 -6.87
C GLY A 808 6.39 14.54 -7.66
N ILE A 809 6.98 15.52 -7.03
CA ILE A 809 7.26 16.84 -7.59
C ILE A 809 8.76 16.91 -7.83
N GLY A 810 9.13 17.13 -9.08
CA GLY A 810 10.51 17.33 -9.46
C GLY A 810 11.00 18.76 -9.20
N GLU A 811 12.27 18.99 -9.42
CA GLU A 811 12.86 20.34 -9.36
C GLU A 811 12.25 21.24 -10.44
N THR A 812 12.07 20.72 -11.63
CA THR A 812 11.32 21.36 -12.72
C THR A 812 10.01 20.61 -12.99
N ALA A 813 9.12 21.20 -13.76
CA ALA A 813 7.89 20.54 -14.19
C ALA A 813 8.14 19.27 -15.05
N GLN A 814 9.29 19.19 -15.70
CA GLN A 814 9.66 18.03 -16.53
C GLN A 814 10.11 16.82 -15.68
N ASP A 815 10.46 17.04 -14.42
CA ASP A 815 10.86 16.01 -13.49
C ASP A 815 9.68 15.51 -12.61
N ASP A 816 8.50 16.12 -12.77
CA ASP A 816 7.28 15.66 -12.11
C ASP A 816 6.97 14.23 -12.54
N ASN A 817 6.59 13.39 -11.58
CA ASN A 817 6.30 11.99 -11.86
C ASN A 817 4.97 11.54 -11.24
N GLY A 818 4.43 10.45 -11.76
CA GLY A 818 3.15 9.92 -11.30
C GLY A 818 2.76 8.63 -11.99
N ARG A 819 1.49 8.27 -11.87
CA ARG A 819 0.90 7.05 -12.44
C ARG A 819 -0.14 7.39 -13.49
N ALA A 820 -0.21 6.55 -14.52
CA ALA A 820 -1.31 6.58 -15.47
C ALA A 820 -2.61 6.09 -14.83
N GLU A 821 -3.70 6.29 -15.54
CA GLU A 821 -4.96 5.65 -15.22
C GLU A 821 -4.83 4.12 -15.26
N LEU A 822 -5.63 3.44 -14.43
CA LEU A 822 -5.67 1.99 -14.38
C LEU A 822 -7.12 1.53 -14.28
N THR A 823 -7.48 0.56 -15.13
CA THR A 823 -8.83 -0.04 -15.15
C THR A 823 -8.73 -1.54 -15.00
N THR A 824 -9.27 -2.09 -13.92
CA THR A 824 -9.32 -3.54 -13.73
C THR A 824 -10.73 -4.08 -13.81
N VAL A 825 -10.88 -5.21 -14.49
CA VAL A 825 -12.13 -5.97 -14.55
C VAL A 825 -11.88 -7.33 -13.94
N ASN A 826 -12.65 -7.67 -12.90
CA ASN A 826 -12.57 -8.96 -12.24
C ASN A 826 -13.91 -9.71 -12.39
N LEU A 827 -13.81 -11.01 -12.57
CA LEU A 827 -14.96 -11.90 -12.69
C LEU A 827 -14.90 -12.97 -11.61
N GLY A 828 -16.05 -13.36 -11.09
CA GLY A 828 -16.18 -14.47 -10.15
C GLY A 828 -17.43 -15.28 -10.43
N LEU A 829 -17.32 -16.58 -10.25
CA LEU A 829 -18.44 -17.52 -10.29
C LEU A 829 -18.31 -18.43 -9.07
N TRP A 830 -19.35 -18.56 -8.32
CA TRP A 830 -19.42 -19.61 -7.31
C TRP A 830 -20.69 -20.43 -7.46
N HIS A 831 -20.61 -21.69 -7.07
CA HIS A 831 -21.77 -22.56 -7.01
C HIS A 831 -21.61 -23.61 -5.92
N ARG A 832 -22.71 -23.95 -5.28
CA ARG A 832 -22.76 -24.95 -4.22
C ARG A 832 -22.99 -26.32 -4.84
N VAL A 833 -22.03 -27.22 -4.63
CA VAL A 833 -22.08 -28.59 -5.14
C VAL A 833 -22.83 -29.52 -4.18
N THR A 834 -22.65 -29.30 -2.88
CA THR A 834 -23.41 -29.94 -1.81
C THR A 834 -23.71 -28.91 -0.72
N LYS A 835 -24.55 -29.24 0.25
CA LYS A 835 -24.83 -28.27 1.35
C LYS A 835 -23.58 -27.85 2.17
N HIS A 836 -22.46 -28.53 1.99
CA HIS A 836 -21.19 -28.22 2.69
C HIS A 836 -20.04 -27.86 1.77
N VAL A 837 -20.16 -28.07 0.44
CA VAL A 837 -19.06 -27.85 -0.51
C VAL A 837 -19.48 -26.81 -1.54
N THR A 838 -18.68 -25.77 -1.66
CA THR A 838 -18.83 -24.71 -2.67
C THR A 838 -17.55 -24.62 -3.50
N PHE A 839 -17.69 -24.52 -4.80
CA PHE A 839 -16.61 -24.15 -5.71
C PHE A 839 -16.72 -22.68 -6.07
N LYS A 840 -15.55 -22.00 -6.14
CA LYS A 840 -15.47 -20.61 -6.55
C LYS A 840 -14.33 -20.43 -7.56
N TYR A 841 -14.58 -19.69 -8.60
CA TYR A 841 -13.65 -19.37 -9.68
C TYR A 841 -13.52 -17.86 -9.79
N GLU A 842 -12.31 -17.36 -9.92
CA GLU A 842 -12.07 -15.93 -10.09
C GLU A 842 -11.07 -15.69 -11.23
N ILE A 843 -11.27 -14.62 -11.98
CA ILE A 843 -10.33 -14.08 -12.95
C ILE A 843 -10.09 -12.63 -12.58
N THR A 844 -8.82 -12.24 -12.46
CA THR A 844 -8.42 -10.89 -12.09
C THR A 844 -7.71 -10.21 -13.24
N ASN A 845 -7.92 -8.89 -13.34
CA ASN A 845 -7.37 -8.06 -14.41
C ASN A 845 -7.64 -8.65 -15.82
N LEU A 846 -8.90 -8.96 -16.10
CA LEU A 846 -9.33 -9.59 -17.37
C LEU A 846 -8.84 -8.81 -18.60
N LEU A 847 -8.75 -7.48 -18.51
CA LEU A 847 -8.30 -6.61 -19.61
C LEU A 847 -6.78 -6.59 -19.76
N ASN A 848 -6.03 -7.17 -18.83
CA ASN A 848 -4.57 -7.09 -18.76
C ASN A 848 -4.06 -5.64 -18.81
N ASP A 849 -4.78 -4.71 -18.16
CA ASP A 849 -4.31 -3.33 -18.06
C ASP A 849 -3.07 -3.27 -17.18
N GLN A 850 -2.06 -2.55 -17.64
CA GLN A 850 -0.72 -2.55 -17.09
C GLN A 850 -0.47 -1.27 -16.30
N PRO A 851 0.03 -1.34 -15.07
CA PRO A 851 0.50 -0.16 -14.35
C PRO A 851 1.58 0.58 -15.15
N LYS A 852 1.38 1.89 -15.35
CA LYS A 852 2.32 2.76 -16.07
C LYS A 852 2.73 3.92 -15.20
N PHE A 853 4.02 4.25 -15.23
CA PHE A 853 4.56 5.44 -14.62
C PHE A 853 4.68 6.53 -15.67
N LEU A 854 4.44 7.74 -15.24
CA LEU A 854 4.46 8.92 -16.08
C LEU A 854 5.48 9.91 -15.56
N VAL A 855 6.07 10.69 -16.47
CA VAL A 855 7.02 11.76 -16.16
C VAL A 855 6.76 12.96 -17.07
N GLY A 856 7.26 14.13 -16.68
CA GLY A 856 7.20 15.35 -17.48
C GLY A 856 6.08 16.29 -17.10
N ASN A 857 6.13 17.49 -17.67
CA ASN A 857 5.12 18.52 -17.43
C ASN A 857 3.71 18.00 -17.79
N GLY A 858 2.81 17.97 -16.82
CA GLY A 858 1.48 17.40 -16.94
C GLY A 858 1.44 15.88 -17.02
N LEU A 859 2.52 15.18 -16.66
CA LEU A 859 2.64 13.71 -16.71
C LEU A 859 2.50 13.17 -18.15
N ARG A 860 3.18 13.80 -19.09
CA ARG A 860 2.98 13.61 -20.52
C ARG A 860 3.60 12.32 -21.08
N TYR A 861 4.72 11.87 -20.50
CA TYR A 861 5.51 10.77 -21.07
C TYR A 861 5.42 9.54 -20.20
N VAL A 862 5.26 8.37 -20.83
CA VAL A 862 5.41 7.09 -20.14
C VAL A 862 6.89 6.86 -19.86
N SER A 863 7.25 6.59 -18.60
CA SER A 863 8.62 6.32 -18.16
C SER A 863 8.85 4.88 -17.72
N GLU A 864 7.79 4.17 -17.30
CA GLU A 864 7.87 2.76 -16.91
C GLU A 864 6.54 2.07 -17.22
N VAL A 865 6.61 0.81 -17.61
CA VAL A 865 5.46 -0.10 -17.76
C VAL A 865 5.76 -1.39 -17.04
N ASP A 866 4.81 -1.83 -16.20
CA ASP A 866 4.87 -3.06 -15.44
C ASP A 866 3.85 -4.08 -15.97
N ASP A 867 4.32 -5.19 -16.52
CA ASP A 867 3.46 -6.28 -16.99
C ASP A 867 3.49 -7.46 -16.02
N TYR A 868 2.40 -7.67 -15.31
CA TYR A 868 2.18 -8.80 -14.38
C TYR A 868 1.23 -9.85 -14.95
N GLY A 869 0.58 -9.56 -16.09
CA GLY A 869 -0.41 -10.44 -16.70
C GLY A 869 -1.73 -10.51 -15.91
N GLN A 870 -2.43 -11.61 -16.13
CA GLN A 870 -3.74 -11.92 -15.54
C GLN A 870 -3.60 -13.01 -14.48
N GLY A 871 -4.50 -13.03 -13.50
CA GLY A 871 -4.59 -14.08 -12.48
C GLY A 871 -5.89 -14.87 -12.59
N ALA A 872 -5.84 -16.17 -12.28
CA ALA A 872 -7.02 -17.00 -12.10
C ALA A 872 -6.93 -17.80 -10.80
N PHE A 873 -8.05 -17.94 -10.09
CA PHE A 873 -8.14 -18.64 -8.81
C PHE A 873 -9.24 -19.69 -8.87
N PHE A 874 -8.98 -20.83 -8.26
CA PHE A 874 -9.95 -21.89 -8.07
C PHE A 874 -10.00 -22.31 -6.61
N HIS A 875 -11.16 -22.20 -5.98
CA HIS A 875 -11.39 -22.48 -4.57
C HIS A 875 -12.29 -23.70 -4.36
N ILE A 876 -11.99 -24.43 -3.32
CA ILE A 876 -12.83 -25.48 -2.75
C ILE A 876 -13.09 -25.11 -1.29
N MET A 877 -14.33 -24.71 -1.01
CA MET A 877 -14.73 -24.21 0.30
C MET A 877 -15.61 -25.25 1.01
N LEU A 878 -15.32 -25.50 2.27
CA LEU A 878 -16.11 -26.32 3.18
C LEU A 878 -16.70 -25.43 4.29
N ARG A 879 -18.02 -25.56 4.48
CA ARG A 879 -18.74 -24.80 5.52
C ARG A 879 -19.62 -25.70 6.37
#